data_9b44aae04ce8efca84cb1ec1a8d9e695
#
_entry.id   9b44aae04ce8efca84cb1ec1a8d9e695
#
_cell.length_a   1.000
_cell.length_b   1.000
_cell.length_c   1.000
_cell.angle_alpha   90.00
_cell.angle_beta   90.00
_cell.angle_gamma   90.00
#
_symmetry.space_group_name_H-M   'P 1'
#
loop_
_entity.id
_entity.type
_entity.pdbx_description
1 polymer ?
#
loop_
_entity_poly.entity_id
_entity_poly.type
_entity_poly.pdbx_seq_one_letter_code
_entity_poly.pdbx_strand_id
1 'polypeptide(L)'
;MKRTLVVAGLWLASALALAAPVAVKGYNHVKSVGAIDEYTLQSNGLQVLLMPEHSTPTLTFMVTYRVGSRNEVTGTTGATHLLEHLMFKGSKNHTREKGNNVDQLLERTGAKYNATTFLDRTNYYENLGSEHLATVVGMEADRMRNLLLREEDRKPEMTVVRNEFERGENSPIQALYKEIYQSAFVAHPYHHSTIGHRSDIEKVSIAKLREFYDTFYWPNNATVTIIGDFEPAQALELVKKSFGAYPHSPKPIPEMYTEEPEQTGARRVIVKRPGQLGVVAVAHKVPAATHADFAAVQLMSAILTDGKNSRMYKAITNKNLSTGVEGDLGIFHDPSLHMVFAPLAPGAKHEEVEAIILAEIERLKKDGVTEAELQAAAAKVAADAAFKLDGSFGIAGNLNEYISAGDWTLFYGLDEAAKKVTVADIQRVAQTYLTENSSTTGWFVPTQPGAGGAAKPAKAGHQAERAGGPFYYRDPQHSHGSVGVDLASAKEPGGSGGAAGAKMAPNVRRSTVAGIDLMAYPTGVKDVVTLRASLPAGRAQAGAGNPSIPVLTSMLLDQGTKSQDKFAIAEKLESVGASISFRAGTDVLDITARMLKKDIPLVLGLIAEQLRTPALSAEEFAKAQKQLAGGIKRSLESTDFRASDAFGRAVYPQGHPNRPVAPDDMLAAIESAKLDDVKAFHADHYGPSNMKMVVVGDVDVAALQAEVGRVFADWKGGKAVARAAQSAPAVGATTQDVAMPGKTSVSVVLGQPSGLRYSDSDYQALRLATAILGSGFTGRLMANVRDKEGLTYGVGAGLGNDMFNDGDWRITATFAPALLDKGIASTQRQLTLWYDAGVTPAEISARKSNLIGGFKVDLATTGGLANTLLAAVNRGYGPAWLDEYPAKVQALSDEQVNAAIKKYLKPQSMVVVRAGSLPAAQ
;
A
#
# COMPACT_ATOMS: atom_id res chain seq x y z
N MET A 1 14.04 -62.80 -44.65
CA MET A 1 12.84 -62.27 -43.96
C MET A 1 13.29 -61.32 -42.89
N LYS A 2 13.31 -60.06 -43.24
CA LYS A 2 13.67 -58.98 -42.32
C LYS A 2 12.36 -58.26 -41.87
N ARG A 3 12.01 -58.28 -40.58
CA ARG A 3 10.89 -57.50 -39.99
C ARG A 3 11.40 -56.19 -39.56
N THR A 4 10.94 -55.14 -40.20
CA THR A 4 11.19 -53.75 -39.84
C THR A 4 10.11 -53.34 -38.82
N LEU A 5 10.50 -52.99 -37.57
CA LEU A 5 9.63 -52.35 -36.56
C LEU A 5 9.60 -50.85 -36.84
N VAL A 6 8.43 -50.33 -37.14
CA VAL A 6 8.14 -48.88 -37.16
C VAL A 6 7.69 -48.52 -35.77
N VAL A 7 8.51 -47.72 -35.07
CA VAL A 7 8.13 -47.06 -33.79
C VAL A 7 7.50 -45.71 -34.14
N ALA A 8 6.18 -45.64 -34.03
CA ALA A 8 5.45 -44.38 -34.12
C ALA A 8 5.55 -43.66 -32.77
N GLY A 9 6.36 -42.62 -32.72
CA GLY A 9 6.44 -41.72 -31.57
C GLY A 9 5.16 -40.84 -31.50
N LEU A 10 4.31 -41.12 -30.53
CA LEU A 10 3.23 -40.20 -30.15
C LEU A 10 3.85 -39.01 -29.39
N TRP A 11 3.89 -37.85 -30.03
CA TRP A 11 4.05 -36.57 -29.36
C TRP A 11 2.71 -36.24 -28.73
N LEU A 12 2.59 -36.43 -27.42
CA LEU A 12 1.51 -35.82 -26.65
C LEU A 12 1.84 -34.29 -26.51
N ALA A 13 1.31 -33.52 -27.41
CA ALA A 13 1.14 -32.08 -27.17
C ALA A 13 0.07 -31.95 -26.08
N SER A 14 0.48 -31.64 -24.87
CA SER A 14 -0.42 -31.17 -23.81
C SER A 14 -0.90 -29.76 -24.20
N ALA A 15 -1.90 -29.69 -25.06
CA ALA A 15 -2.71 -28.52 -25.21
C ALA A 15 -3.44 -28.33 -23.86
N LEU A 16 -3.10 -27.28 -23.13
CA LEU A 16 -4.00 -26.75 -22.10
C LEU A 16 -5.34 -26.50 -22.82
N ALA A 17 -6.30 -27.37 -22.63
CA ALA A 17 -7.68 -27.14 -23.07
C ALA A 17 -8.17 -25.96 -22.22
N LEU A 18 -8.09 -24.75 -22.75
CA LEU A 18 -8.89 -23.62 -22.25
C LEU A 18 -10.34 -24.11 -22.30
N ALA A 19 -11.01 -24.17 -21.16
CA ALA A 19 -12.41 -24.52 -21.13
C ALA A 19 -13.17 -23.54 -22.03
N ALA A 20 -14.09 -24.04 -22.86
CA ALA A 20 -14.87 -23.18 -23.73
C ALA A 20 -15.63 -22.17 -22.86
N PRO A 21 -15.69 -20.89 -23.29
CA PRO A 21 -16.40 -19.86 -22.55
C PRO A 21 -17.85 -20.27 -22.25
N VAL A 22 -18.31 -19.98 -21.03
CA VAL A 22 -19.62 -20.44 -20.56
C VAL A 22 -20.71 -19.61 -21.24
N ALA A 23 -21.65 -20.29 -21.91
CA ALA A 23 -22.79 -19.65 -22.54
C ALA A 23 -23.93 -19.41 -21.52
N VAL A 24 -24.26 -18.15 -21.24
CA VAL A 24 -25.39 -17.75 -20.39
C VAL A 24 -26.34 -16.86 -21.19
N LYS A 25 -27.60 -17.20 -21.14
CA LYS A 25 -28.65 -16.44 -21.87
C LYS A 25 -28.70 -14.98 -21.39
N GLY A 26 -28.63 -14.04 -22.31
CA GLY A 26 -28.62 -12.60 -22.01
C GLY A 26 -27.23 -11.98 -22.01
N TYR A 27 -26.20 -12.77 -22.29
CA TYR A 27 -24.83 -12.29 -22.50
C TYR A 27 -24.34 -12.56 -23.92
N ASN A 28 -23.49 -11.67 -24.40
CA ASN A 28 -22.61 -11.92 -25.54
C ASN A 28 -21.21 -12.18 -24.96
N HIS A 29 -20.63 -13.33 -25.23
CA HIS A 29 -19.19 -13.52 -25.07
C HIS A 29 -18.48 -12.73 -26.16
N VAL A 30 -17.55 -11.86 -25.77
CA VAL A 30 -16.85 -10.95 -26.70
C VAL A 30 -15.53 -11.54 -27.15
N LYS A 31 -14.69 -11.91 -26.18
CA LYS A 31 -13.36 -12.49 -26.42
C LYS A 31 -12.80 -13.12 -25.15
N SER A 32 -11.77 -13.96 -25.31
CA SER A 32 -10.94 -14.50 -24.25
C SER A 32 -9.49 -14.10 -24.50
N VAL A 33 -8.80 -13.54 -23.50
CA VAL A 33 -7.36 -13.23 -23.59
C VAL A 33 -6.67 -13.74 -22.33
N GLY A 34 -5.71 -14.61 -22.48
CA GLY A 34 -5.12 -15.32 -21.35
C GLY A 34 -6.18 -16.14 -20.61
N ALA A 35 -6.31 -15.93 -19.30
CA ALA A 35 -7.30 -16.59 -18.45
C ALA A 35 -8.56 -15.74 -18.21
N ILE A 36 -8.72 -14.61 -18.91
CA ILE A 36 -9.82 -13.68 -18.71
C ILE A 36 -10.82 -13.79 -19.86
N ASP A 37 -12.08 -14.02 -19.51
CA ASP A 37 -13.22 -14.01 -20.44
C ASP A 37 -13.99 -12.69 -20.33
N GLU A 38 -14.27 -12.05 -21.47
CA GLU A 38 -15.08 -10.84 -21.57
C GLU A 38 -16.49 -11.17 -22.04
N TYR A 39 -17.46 -10.67 -21.28
CA TYR A 39 -18.88 -10.72 -21.61
C TYR A 39 -19.48 -9.32 -21.64
N THR A 40 -20.52 -9.14 -22.46
CA THR A 40 -21.38 -7.95 -22.42
C THR A 40 -22.81 -8.38 -22.07
N LEU A 41 -23.39 -7.76 -21.04
CA LEU A 41 -24.79 -7.96 -20.68
C LEU A 41 -25.69 -7.26 -21.70
N GLN A 42 -26.48 -8.02 -22.47
CA GLN A 42 -27.27 -7.53 -23.62
C GLN A 42 -28.31 -6.47 -23.24
N SER A 43 -28.86 -6.52 -22.01
CA SER A 43 -29.91 -5.62 -21.58
C SER A 43 -29.47 -4.17 -21.40
N ASN A 44 -28.17 -3.93 -21.06
CA ASN A 44 -27.71 -2.60 -20.69
C ASN A 44 -26.25 -2.28 -21.04
N GLY A 45 -25.56 -3.18 -21.72
CA GLY A 45 -24.17 -2.94 -22.17
C GLY A 45 -23.10 -3.05 -21.10
N LEU A 46 -23.41 -3.56 -19.89
CA LEU A 46 -22.40 -3.77 -18.83
C LEU A 46 -21.35 -4.76 -19.32
N GLN A 47 -20.09 -4.36 -19.23
CA GLN A 47 -18.94 -5.22 -19.47
C GLN A 47 -18.65 -6.06 -18.21
N VAL A 48 -18.41 -7.35 -18.39
CA VAL A 48 -18.08 -8.28 -17.29
C VAL A 48 -16.82 -9.05 -17.67
N LEU A 49 -15.80 -8.98 -16.82
CA LEU A 49 -14.54 -9.71 -16.96
C LEU A 49 -14.48 -10.79 -15.88
N LEU A 50 -14.27 -12.04 -16.28
CA LEU A 50 -14.20 -13.18 -15.39
C LEU A 50 -12.87 -13.89 -15.50
N MET A 51 -12.26 -14.19 -14.34
CA MET A 51 -11.07 -15.03 -14.23
C MET A 51 -11.24 -16.00 -13.06
N PRO A 52 -11.84 -17.20 -13.26
CA PRO A 52 -11.98 -18.20 -12.21
C PRO A 52 -10.59 -18.76 -11.82
N GLU A 53 -10.33 -18.81 -10.51
CA GLU A 53 -9.10 -19.33 -9.92
C GLU A 53 -9.42 -19.96 -8.55
N HIS A 54 -9.20 -21.27 -8.39
CA HIS A 54 -9.69 -22.07 -7.26
C HIS A 54 -8.59 -22.47 -6.25
N SER A 55 -7.43 -21.80 -6.27
CA SER A 55 -6.32 -22.13 -5.34
C SER A 55 -6.63 -21.77 -3.89
N THR A 56 -7.46 -20.75 -3.69
CA THR A 56 -7.90 -20.28 -2.37
C THR A 56 -9.40 -19.98 -2.39
N PRO A 57 -10.16 -20.22 -1.28
CA PRO A 57 -11.61 -19.95 -1.25
C PRO A 57 -11.90 -18.45 -1.06
N THR A 58 -11.27 -17.60 -1.86
CA THR A 58 -11.41 -16.15 -1.83
C THR A 58 -11.59 -15.61 -3.25
N LEU A 59 -12.24 -14.46 -3.36
CA LEU A 59 -12.36 -13.75 -4.63
C LEU A 59 -12.24 -12.25 -4.43
N THR A 60 -11.96 -11.55 -5.52
CA THR A 60 -12.11 -10.09 -5.62
C THR A 60 -13.23 -9.78 -6.58
N PHE A 61 -14.19 -9.02 -6.10
CA PHE A 61 -15.21 -8.35 -6.90
C PHE A 61 -14.83 -6.88 -7.02
N MET A 62 -14.88 -6.32 -8.23
CA MET A 62 -14.54 -4.92 -8.48
C MET A 62 -15.47 -4.33 -9.51
N VAL A 63 -15.95 -3.12 -9.26
CA VAL A 63 -16.66 -2.30 -10.25
C VAL A 63 -15.79 -1.10 -10.60
N THR A 64 -15.43 -0.97 -11.87
CA THR A 64 -14.68 0.17 -12.41
C THR A 64 -15.60 1.01 -13.25
N TYR A 65 -15.77 2.28 -12.86
CA TYR A 65 -16.45 3.29 -13.67
C TYR A 65 -15.42 4.06 -14.48
N ARG A 66 -15.67 4.25 -15.80
CA ARG A 66 -14.82 5.04 -16.69
C ARG A 66 -15.12 6.52 -16.50
N VAL A 67 -14.84 7.00 -15.29
CA VAL A 67 -14.99 8.39 -14.87
C VAL A 67 -14.02 8.70 -13.75
N GLY A 68 -13.23 9.74 -13.92
CA GLY A 68 -12.24 10.22 -12.98
C GLY A 68 -12.17 11.75 -13.00
N SER A 69 -11.12 12.32 -12.44
CA SER A 69 -10.96 13.78 -12.45
C SER A 69 -10.82 14.37 -13.87
N ARG A 70 -10.44 13.57 -14.84
CA ARG A 70 -10.47 13.92 -16.28
C ARG A 70 -11.85 14.41 -16.76
N ASN A 71 -12.92 13.99 -16.14
CA ASN A 71 -14.29 14.32 -16.51
C ASN A 71 -14.84 15.54 -15.74
N GLU A 72 -14.03 16.17 -14.91
CA GLU A 72 -14.42 17.34 -14.11
C GLU A 72 -14.16 18.65 -14.88
N VAL A 73 -14.84 19.70 -14.44
CA VAL A 73 -14.67 21.05 -14.97
C VAL A 73 -14.39 22.04 -13.83
N THR A 74 -13.80 23.19 -14.17
CA THR A 74 -13.55 24.29 -13.21
C THR A 74 -14.82 24.62 -12.43
N GLY A 75 -14.72 24.71 -11.10
CA GLY A 75 -15.84 24.93 -10.19
C GLY A 75 -16.42 23.63 -9.60
N THR A 76 -16.01 22.48 -10.12
CA THR A 76 -16.42 21.15 -9.62
C THR A 76 -15.25 20.18 -9.48
N THR A 77 -14.01 20.69 -9.47
CA THR A 77 -12.83 19.82 -9.30
C THR A 77 -12.86 19.14 -7.92
N GLY A 78 -12.53 17.84 -7.90
CA GLY A 78 -12.66 16.98 -6.72
C GLY A 78 -14.07 16.42 -6.51
N ALA A 79 -15.03 16.68 -7.40
CA ALA A 79 -16.40 16.15 -7.29
C ALA A 79 -16.43 14.62 -7.41
N THR A 80 -15.59 14.04 -8.28
CA THR A 80 -15.49 12.59 -8.47
C THR A 80 -15.01 11.92 -7.19
N HIS A 81 -13.98 12.47 -6.56
CA HIS A 81 -13.41 11.94 -5.31
C HIS A 81 -14.40 12.12 -4.13
N LEU A 82 -15.04 13.28 -4.00
CA LEU A 82 -16.06 13.46 -2.97
C LEU A 82 -17.26 12.52 -3.19
N LEU A 83 -17.64 12.26 -4.44
CA LEU A 83 -18.70 11.28 -4.75
C LEU A 83 -18.28 9.87 -4.37
N GLU A 84 -17.01 9.48 -4.59
CA GLU A 84 -16.47 8.20 -4.13
C GLU A 84 -16.71 8.02 -2.62
N HIS A 85 -16.40 9.01 -1.79
CA HIS A 85 -16.68 8.99 -0.35
C HIS A 85 -18.18 8.85 -0.05
N LEU A 86 -19.02 9.57 -0.79
CA LEU A 86 -20.49 9.54 -0.58
C LEU A 86 -21.12 8.19 -0.98
N MET A 87 -20.46 7.39 -1.82
CA MET A 87 -20.89 6.05 -2.19
C MET A 87 -20.96 5.08 -0.99
N PHE A 88 -20.25 5.39 0.11
CA PHE A 88 -20.27 4.62 1.35
C PHE A 88 -21.36 5.08 2.34
N LYS A 89 -22.05 6.20 2.07
CA LYS A 89 -23.01 6.80 3.05
C LYS A 89 -24.41 6.24 2.98
N GLY A 90 -24.74 5.50 1.96
CA GLY A 90 -25.98 4.75 1.85
C GLY A 90 -26.68 4.84 0.51
N SER A 91 -27.42 3.78 0.21
CA SER A 91 -28.28 3.63 -0.95
C SER A 91 -29.70 3.28 -0.50
N LYS A 92 -30.63 3.20 -1.43
CA LYS A 92 -32.06 2.94 -1.13
C LYS A 92 -32.28 1.69 -0.28
N ASN A 93 -31.54 0.62 -0.55
CA ASN A 93 -31.69 -0.65 0.14
C ASN A 93 -30.71 -0.85 1.28
N HIS A 94 -29.58 -0.11 1.28
CA HIS A 94 -28.47 -0.27 2.21
C HIS A 94 -28.22 1.04 2.94
N THR A 95 -28.71 1.15 4.18
CA THR A 95 -28.56 2.35 5.01
C THR A 95 -28.07 2.01 6.41
N ARG A 96 -27.48 2.98 7.09
CA ARG A 96 -27.04 2.84 8.49
C ARG A 96 -28.21 2.55 9.44
N GLU A 97 -29.35 3.18 9.19
CA GLU A 97 -30.56 3.03 10.00
C GLU A 97 -31.15 1.60 9.90
N LYS A 98 -30.95 0.94 8.78
CA LYS A 98 -31.34 -0.47 8.58
C LYS A 98 -30.26 -1.45 9.11
N GLY A 99 -29.13 -0.97 9.59
CA GLY A 99 -28.03 -1.81 10.05
C GLY A 99 -27.34 -2.61 8.93
N ASN A 100 -27.43 -2.16 7.69
CA ASN A 100 -26.93 -2.86 6.50
C ASN A 100 -26.29 -1.96 5.46
N ASN A 101 -25.74 -0.80 5.87
CA ASN A 101 -24.94 0.01 4.94
C ASN A 101 -23.71 -0.76 4.46
N VAL A 102 -23.03 -0.23 3.45
CA VAL A 102 -21.89 -0.87 2.79
C VAL A 102 -20.86 -1.35 3.80
N ASP A 103 -20.40 -0.46 4.71
CA ASP A 103 -19.39 -0.81 5.72
C ASP A 103 -19.84 -1.93 6.64
N GLN A 104 -21.11 -1.88 7.11
CA GLN A 104 -21.68 -2.89 8.00
C GLN A 104 -21.80 -4.26 7.33
N LEU A 105 -22.17 -4.30 6.05
CA LEU A 105 -22.25 -5.54 5.29
C LEU A 105 -20.86 -6.14 5.08
N LEU A 106 -19.92 -5.34 4.58
CA LEU A 106 -18.60 -5.82 4.22
C LEU A 106 -17.77 -6.24 5.45
N GLU A 107 -17.90 -5.55 6.57
CA GLU A 107 -17.23 -5.98 7.79
C GLU A 107 -17.73 -7.34 8.31
N ARG A 108 -19.03 -7.65 8.18
CA ARG A 108 -19.55 -8.97 8.57
C ARG A 108 -19.04 -10.10 7.70
N THR A 109 -18.76 -9.83 6.42
CA THR A 109 -18.18 -10.83 5.51
C THR A 109 -16.67 -11.01 5.71
N GLY A 110 -16.03 -10.15 6.52
CA GLY A 110 -14.58 -10.14 6.70
C GLY A 110 -13.85 -9.60 5.47
N ALA A 111 -14.54 -8.87 4.60
CA ALA A 111 -13.97 -8.29 3.41
C ALA A 111 -12.85 -7.29 3.72
N LYS A 112 -11.84 -7.27 2.86
CA LYS A 112 -10.97 -6.11 2.66
C LYS A 112 -11.53 -5.32 1.49
N TYR A 113 -11.94 -4.10 1.76
CA TYR A 113 -12.63 -3.28 0.78
C TYR A 113 -12.14 -1.83 0.84
N ASN A 114 -12.23 -1.16 -0.27
CA ASN A 114 -12.02 0.28 -0.40
C ASN A 114 -12.53 0.75 -1.76
N ALA A 115 -12.29 2.03 -2.05
CA ALA A 115 -12.43 2.61 -3.37
C ALA A 115 -11.21 3.45 -3.71
N THR A 116 -11.00 3.77 -4.98
CA THR A 116 -10.00 4.72 -5.40
C THR A 116 -10.50 5.54 -6.59
N THR A 117 -10.21 6.83 -6.57
CA THR A 117 -10.42 7.73 -7.70
C THR A 117 -9.09 8.19 -8.24
N PHE A 118 -8.95 8.16 -9.58
CA PHE A 118 -7.77 8.70 -10.23
C PHE A 118 -8.16 9.53 -11.48
N LEU A 119 -7.23 9.77 -12.39
CA LEU A 119 -7.49 10.65 -13.52
C LEU A 119 -8.62 10.14 -14.42
N ASP A 120 -8.62 8.84 -14.76
CA ASP A 120 -9.51 8.26 -15.77
C ASP A 120 -10.60 7.34 -15.20
N ARG A 121 -10.55 7.02 -13.91
CA ARG A 121 -11.42 6.02 -13.29
C ARG A 121 -11.79 6.30 -11.86
N THR A 122 -12.89 5.69 -11.45
CA THR A 122 -13.27 5.45 -10.05
C THR A 122 -13.62 3.98 -9.91
N ASN A 123 -13.05 3.28 -8.95
CA ASN A 123 -13.36 1.87 -8.72
C ASN A 123 -13.68 1.59 -7.25
N TYR A 124 -14.49 0.56 -7.05
CA TYR A 124 -14.89 0.02 -5.76
C TYR A 124 -14.56 -1.46 -5.76
N TYR A 125 -13.96 -1.97 -4.69
CA TYR A 125 -13.53 -3.36 -4.64
C TYR A 125 -13.74 -4.01 -3.27
N GLU A 126 -14.04 -5.29 -3.33
CA GLU A 126 -14.18 -6.18 -2.18
C GLU A 126 -13.36 -7.45 -2.41
N ASN A 127 -12.41 -7.71 -1.51
CA ASN A 127 -11.66 -8.97 -1.46
C ASN A 127 -12.11 -9.75 -0.24
N LEU A 128 -12.72 -10.93 -0.45
CA LEU A 128 -13.46 -11.63 0.59
C LEU A 128 -13.59 -13.13 0.29
N GLY A 129 -14.18 -13.88 1.24
CA GLY A 129 -14.52 -15.28 1.02
C GLY A 129 -15.53 -15.46 -0.13
N SER A 130 -15.30 -16.48 -0.96
CA SER A 130 -16.11 -16.75 -2.17
C SER A 130 -17.61 -16.97 -1.87
N GLU A 131 -17.92 -17.42 -0.67
CA GLU A 131 -19.30 -17.63 -0.18
C GLU A 131 -20.15 -16.35 -0.15
N HIS A 132 -19.52 -15.17 -0.21
CA HIS A 132 -20.17 -13.86 -0.11
C HIS A 132 -20.38 -13.16 -1.45
N LEU A 133 -20.09 -13.78 -2.60
CA LEU A 133 -20.24 -13.18 -3.93
C LEU A 133 -21.63 -12.57 -4.16
N ALA A 134 -22.70 -13.27 -3.79
CA ALA A 134 -24.06 -12.77 -4.00
C ALA A 134 -24.35 -11.47 -3.22
N THR A 135 -23.76 -11.33 -2.04
CA THR A 135 -23.91 -10.15 -1.19
C THR A 135 -23.30 -8.92 -1.85
N VAL A 136 -22.04 -9.03 -2.32
CA VAL A 136 -21.34 -7.88 -2.92
C VAL A 136 -21.93 -7.51 -4.29
N VAL A 137 -22.31 -8.49 -5.11
CA VAL A 137 -22.98 -8.23 -6.40
C VAL A 137 -24.28 -7.44 -6.21
N GLY A 138 -25.10 -7.83 -5.21
CA GLY A 138 -26.35 -7.13 -4.92
C GLY A 138 -26.14 -5.71 -4.36
N MET A 139 -25.19 -5.54 -3.48
CA MET A 139 -24.84 -4.27 -2.86
C MET A 139 -24.29 -3.27 -3.89
N GLU A 140 -23.33 -3.70 -4.74
CA GLU A 140 -22.73 -2.86 -5.77
C GLU A 140 -23.74 -2.43 -6.83
N ALA A 141 -24.62 -3.34 -7.23
CA ALA A 141 -25.70 -3.01 -8.15
C ALA A 141 -26.63 -1.95 -7.57
N ASP A 142 -27.00 -2.04 -6.28
CA ASP A 142 -27.86 -1.05 -5.63
C ASP A 142 -27.20 0.33 -5.57
N ARG A 143 -25.94 0.41 -5.14
CA ARG A 143 -25.26 1.72 -5.04
C ARG A 143 -24.94 2.35 -6.40
N MET A 144 -24.86 1.56 -7.49
CA MET A 144 -24.67 2.07 -8.84
C MET A 144 -25.78 3.05 -9.26
N ARG A 145 -27.05 2.79 -8.87
CA ARG A 145 -28.18 3.62 -9.33
C ARG A 145 -29.10 4.15 -8.22
N ASN A 146 -28.92 3.72 -6.99
CA ASN A 146 -29.84 4.06 -5.89
C ASN A 146 -29.17 4.85 -4.76
N LEU A 147 -28.07 5.54 -5.05
CA LEU A 147 -27.33 6.35 -4.07
C LEU A 147 -28.21 7.49 -3.52
N LEU A 148 -28.20 7.66 -2.20
CA LEU A 148 -29.09 8.65 -1.55
C LEU A 148 -28.64 10.10 -1.77
N LEU A 149 -27.35 10.40 -1.72
CA LEU A 149 -26.73 11.72 -1.91
C LEU A 149 -27.45 12.82 -1.10
N ARG A 150 -27.27 12.79 0.21
CA ARG A 150 -27.92 13.70 1.15
C ARG A 150 -26.98 14.83 1.59
N GLU A 151 -27.51 16.01 1.82
CA GLU A 151 -26.70 17.15 2.30
C GLU A 151 -26.12 16.89 3.70
N GLU A 152 -26.81 16.12 4.53
CA GLU A 152 -26.35 15.71 5.86
C GLU A 152 -25.13 14.79 5.83
N ASP A 153 -24.94 14.01 4.74
CA ASP A 153 -23.77 13.19 4.50
C ASP A 153 -22.64 14.01 3.87
N ARG A 154 -22.98 14.92 2.93
CA ARG A 154 -22.00 15.74 2.22
C ARG A 154 -21.21 16.67 3.16
N LYS A 155 -21.87 17.31 4.10
CA LYS A 155 -21.22 18.31 4.98
C LYS A 155 -20.08 17.74 5.83
N PRO A 156 -20.24 16.64 6.57
CA PRO A 156 -19.12 16.00 7.28
C PRO A 156 -18.05 15.51 6.32
N GLU A 157 -18.45 14.87 5.20
CA GLU A 157 -17.53 14.24 4.29
C GLU A 157 -16.67 15.26 3.52
N MET A 158 -17.21 16.42 3.17
CA MET A 158 -16.44 17.53 2.63
C MET A 158 -15.30 17.96 3.58
N THR A 159 -15.56 17.94 4.89
CA THR A 159 -14.50 18.24 5.88
C THR A 159 -13.44 17.15 5.92
N VAL A 160 -13.84 15.90 5.77
CA VAL A 160 -12.91 14.75 5.67
C VAL A 160 -12.00 14.89 4.45
N VAL A 161 -12.57 15.13 3.26
CA VAL A 161 -11.80 15.34 2.01
C VAL A 161 -10.88 16.56 2.13
N ARG A 162 -11.32 17.63 2.79
CA ARG A 162 -10.46 18.78 3.04
C ARG A 162 -9.27 18.44 3.96
N ASN A 163 -9.50 17.65 5.02
CA ASN A 163 -8.41 17.19 5.89
C ASN A 163 -7.42 16.32 5.14
N GLU A 164 -7.89 15.50 4.20
CA GLU A 164 -7.04 14.72 3.31
C GLU A 164 -6.21 15.60 2.37
N PHE A 165 -6.83 16.61 1.77
CA PHE A 165 -6.14 17.63 0.98
C PHE A 165 -5.01 18.29 1.80
N GLU A 166 -5.31 18.74 3.02
CA GLU A 166 -4.34 19.38 3.91
C GLU A 166 -3.19 18.45 4.30
N ARG A 167 -3.47 17.15 4.50
CA ARG A 167 -2.44 16.14 4.76
C ARG A 167 -1.51 15.95 3.57
N GLY A 168 -2.04 15.89 2.36
CA GLY A 168 -1.26 15.79 1.12
C GLY A 168 -0.30 16.96 0.91
N GLU A 169 -0.72 18.17 1.29
CA GLU A 169 0.10 19.40 1.20
C GLU A 169 1.38 19.36 2.07
N ASN A 170 1.46 18.46 3.06
CA ASN A 170 2.66 18.28 3.89
C ASN A 170 3.73 17.41 3.24
N SER A 171 3.42 16.72 2.14
CA SER A 171 4.38 15.87 1.41
C SER A 171 5.10 16.67 0.32
N PRO A 172 6.45 16.81 0.38
CA PRO A 172 7.22 17.50 -0.66
C PRO A 172 7.02 16.92 -2.07
N ILE A 173 7.01 15.59 -2.18
CA ILE A 173 6.85 14.90 -3.46
C ILE A 173 5.44 15.12 -4.02
N GLN A 174 4.39 14.93 -3.21
CA GLN A 174 3.01 15.15 -3.66
C GLN A 174 2.73 16.60 -4.06
N ALA A 175 3.29 17.55 -3.28
CA ALA A 175 3.18 18.96 -3.62
C ALA A 175 3.85 19.28 -4.96
N LEU A 176 5.05 18.74 -5.20
CA LEU A 176 5.78 18.94 -6.44
C LEU A 176 5.09 18.24 -7.62
N TYR A 177 4.61 17.01 -7.45
CA TYR A 177 3.85 16.25 -8.44
C TYR A 177 2.64 17.04 -8.94
N LYS A 178 1.82 17.56 -8.02
CA LYS A 178 0.65 18.37 -8.34
C LYS A 178 1.00 19.60 -9.17
N GLU A 179 2.01 20.35 -8.76
CA GLU A 179 2.42 21.58 -9.47
C GLU A 179 3.04 21.29 -10.84
N ILE A 180 3.71 20.14 -11.02
CA ILE A 180 4.23 19.70 -12.33
C ILE A 180 3.06 19.42 -13.27
N TYR A 181 2.06 18.65 -12.87
CA TYR A 181 0.88 18.38 -13.69
C TYR A 181 0.15 19.67 -14.06
N GLN A 182 -0.07 20.59 -13.11
CA GLN A 182 -0.69 21.89 -13.37
C GLN A 182 0.09 22.75 -14.36
N SER A 183 1.40 22.62 -14.36
CA SER A 183 2.24 23.37 -15.33
C SER A 183 2.36 22.65 -16.67
N ALA A 184 2.44 21.33 -16.68
CA ALA A 184 2.63 20.55 -17.90
C ALA A 184 1.37 20.53 -18.78
N PHE A 185 0.19 20.63 -18.21
CA PHE A 185 -1.09 20.66 -18.93
C PHE A 185 -1.76 22.03 -18.75
N VAL A 186 -2.17 22.66 -19.84
CA VAL A 186 -2.85 23.96 -19.81
C VAL A 186 -4.30 23.89 -20.26
N ALA A 187 -4.64 22.93 -21.12
CA ALA A 187 -5.99 22.72 -21.64
C ALA A 187 -6.60 21.38 -21.19
N HIS A 188 -5.79 20.31 -21.21
CA HIS A 188 -6.27 18.98 -20.86
C HIS A 188 -6.58 18.88 -19.37
N PRO A 189 -7.71 18.24 -18.97
CA PRO A 189 -8.13 18.14 -17.56
C PRO A 189 -7.11 17.48 -16.60
N TYR A 190 -6.08 16.79 -17.08
CA TYR A 190 -4.99 16.31 -16.24
C TYR A 190 -4.24 17.42 -15.51
N HIS A 191 -4.48 18.69 -15.83
CA HIS A 191 -3.88 19.83 -15.13
C HIS A 191 -4.29 19.96 -13.65
N HIS A 192 -5.41 19.40 -13.23
CA HIS A 192 -5.80 19.45 -11.81
C HIS A 192 -5.71 18.08 -11.14
N SER A 193 -5.40 18.11 -9.86
CA SER A 193 -5.30 16.89 -9.05
C SER A 193 -6.68 16.28 -8.79
N THR A 194 -6.74 14.97 -8.63
CA THR A 194 -7.96 14.22 -8.33
C THR A 194 -8.66 14.69 -7.05
N ILE A 195 -7.90 15.16 -6.05
CA ILE A 195 -8.50 15.73 -4.83
C ILE A 195 -9.21 17.06 -5.10
N GLY A 196 -8.91 17.73 -6.21
CA GLY A 196 -9.51 19.01 -6.60
C GLY A 196 -8.89 20.23 -5.94
N HIS A 197 -9.45 21.40 -6.28
CA HIS A 197 -9.11 22.66 -5.62
C HIS A 197 -9.91 22.84 -4.34
N ARG A 198 -9.26 23.34 -3.29
CA ARG A 198 -9.92 23.56 -1.99
C ARG A 198 -11.25 24.31 -2.09
N SER A 199 -11.30 25.37 -2.91
CA SER A 199 -12.51 26.15 -3.11
C SER A 199 -13.68 25.36 -3.68
N ASP A 200 -13.41 24.42 -4.56
CA ASP A 200 -14.40 23.60 -5.23
C ASP A 200 -14.89 22.49 -4.29
N ILE A 201 -13.96 21.81 -3.59
CA ILE A 201 -14.28 20.83 -2.55
C ILE A 201 -15.26 21.43 -1.52
N GLU A 202 -14.98 22.65 -1.04
CA GLU A 202 -15.79 23.31 -0.02
C GLU A 202 -17.18 23.73 -0.55
N LYS A 203 -17.32 24.02 -1.85
CA LYS A 203 -18.50 24.66 -2.42
C LYS A 203 -19.36 23.78 -3.34
N VAL A 204 -18.85 22.65 -3.80
CA VAL A 204 -19.64 21.76 -4.67
C VAL A 204 -20.94 21.34 -3.99
N SER A 205 -22.07 21.59 -4.63
CA SER A 205 -23.39 21.30 -4.08
C SER A 205 -23.79 19.84 -4.28
N ILE A 206 -24.71 19.34 -3.43
CA ILE A 206 -25.26 17.99 -3.61
C ILE A 206 -25.99 17.85 -4.95
N ALA A 207 -26.56 18.93 -5.49
CA ALA A 207 -27.19 18.94 -6.81
C ALA A 207 -26.18 18.70 -7.93
N LYS A 208 -24.99 19.30 -7.83
CA LYS A 208 -23.89 19.07 -8.79
C LYS A 208 -23.32 17.66 -8.70
N LEU A 209 -23.17 17.14 -7.47
CA LEU A 209 -22.76 15.76 -7.27
C LEU A 209 -23.79 14.76 -7.81
N ARG A 210 -25.08 15.04 -7.67
CA ARG A 210 -26.15 14.22 -8.27
C ARG A 210 -26.12 14.29 -9.80
N GLU A 211 -25.94 15.47 -10.37
CA GLU A 211 -25.79 15.65 -11.82
C GLU A 211 -24.62 14.80 -12.34
N PHE A 212 -23.48 14.81 -11.64
CA PHE A 212 -22.32 14.03 -12.00
C PHE A 212 -22.57 12.51 -11.88
N TYR A 213 -23.17 12.06 -10.77
CA TYR A 213 -23.58 10.68 -10.58
C TYR A 213 -24.56 10.21 -11.65
N ASP A 214 -25.61 10.99 -11.97
CA ASP A 214 -26.60 10.67 -12.98
C ASP A 214 -26.06 10.73 -14.41
N THR A 215 -24.90 11.36 -14.61
CA THR A 215 -24.23 11.40 -15.91
C THR A 215 -23.38 10.16 -16.14
N PHE A 216 -22.58 9.73 -15.15
CA PHE A 216 -21.51 8.77 -15.37
C PHE A 216 -21.72 7.38 -14.75
N TYR A 217 -22.54 7.24 -13.72
CA TYR A 217 -22.69 5.96 -12.98
C TYR A 217 -23.77 5.07 -13.58
N TRP A 218 -23.49 4.51 -14.76
CA TRP A 218 -24.37 3.65 -15.52
C TRP A 218 -23.71 2.32 -15.91
N PRO A 219 -24.49 1.22 -16.12
CA PRO A 219 -23.94 -0.06 -16.52
C PRO A 219 -23.05 0.00 -17.77
N ASN A 220 -23.44 0.73 -18.78
CA ASN A 220 -22.65 0.88 -20.04
C ASN A 220 -21.39 1.74 -19.89
N ASN A 221 -21.18 2.40 -18.75
CA ASN A 221 -19.95 3.11 -18.40
C ASN A 221 -19.13 2.38 -17.31
N ALA A 222 -19.51 1.14 -17.02
CA ALA A 222 -18.90 0.36 -15.97
C ALA A 222 -18.37 -0.99 -16.48
N THR A 223 -17.36 -1.50 -15.77
CA THR A 223 -16.85 -2.87 -15.93
C THR A 223 -16.92 -3.56 -14.58
N VAL A 224 -17.58 -4.73 -14.54
CA VAL A 224 -17.54 -5.64 -13.40
C VAL A 224 -16.40 -6.64 -13.64
N THR A 225 -15.50 -6.76 -12.69
CA THR A 225 -14.40 -7.72 -12.71
C THR A 225 -14.56 -8.69 -11.54
N ILE A 226 -14.55 -10.00 -11.81
CA ILE A 226 -14.62 -11.06 -10.79
C ILE A 226 -13.44 -11.99 -10.99
N ILE A 227 -12.58 -12.10 -9.98
CA ILE A 227 -11.36 -12.91 -10.01
C ILE A 227 -11.28 -13.76 -8.75
N GLY A 228 -10.99 -15.05 -8.89
CA GLY A 228 -10.84 -15.97 -7.77
C GLY A 228 -11.80 -17.14 -7.81
N ASP A 229 -12.20 -17.65 -6.65
CA ASP A 229 -12.96 -18.87 -6.49
C ASP A 229 -14.47 -18.64 -6.69
N PHE A 230 -14.96 -18.95 -7.89
CA PHE A 230 -16.37 -18.87 -8.24
C PHE A 230 -16.69 -19.70 -9.48
N GLU A 231 -17.97 -20.05 -9.65
CA GLU A 231 -18.47 -20.70 -10.85
C GLU A 231 -18.95 -19.66 -11.88
N PRO A 232 -18.37 -19.58 -13.09
CA PRO A 232 -18.66 -18.53 -14.08
C PRO A 232 -20.15 -18.39 -14.45
N ALA A 233 -20.86 -19.49 -14.65
CA ALA A 233 -22.29 -19.44 -14.98
C ALA A 233 -23.12 -18.82 -13.85
N GLN A 234 -22.80 -19.17 -12.61
CA GLN A 234 -23.47 -18.65 -11.42
C GLN A 234 -23.18 -17.15 -11.24
N ALA A 235 -21.92 -16.74 -11.42
CA ALA A 235 -21.52 -15.35 -11.35
C ALA A 235 -22.25 -14.48 -12.38
N LEU A 236 -22.31 -14.92 -13.64
CA LEU A 236 -23.04 -14.21 -14.71
C LEU A 236 -24.54 -14.11 -14.40
N GLU A 237 -25.19 -15.16 -13.89
CA GLU A 237 -26.62 -15.10 -13.51
C GLU A 237 -26.85 -14.14 -12.32
N LEU A 238 -25.94 -14.09 -11.32
CA LEU A 238 -26.01 -13.12 -10.22
C LEU A 238 -25.87 -11.68 -10.73
N VAL A 239 -24.88 -11.41 -11.59
CA VAL A 239 -24.69 -10.09 -12.20
C VAL A 239 -25.91 -9.70 -13.03
N LYS A 240 -26.44 -10.59 -13.87
CA LYS A 240 -27.65 -10.34 -14.67
C LYS A 240 -28.87 -10.03 -13.79
N LYS A 241 -29.07 -10.79 -12.71
CA LYS A 241 -30.18 -10.58 -11.78
C LYS A 241 -30.11 -9.22 -11.10
N SER A 242 -28.93 -8.76 -10.73
CA SER A 242 -28.71 -7.54 -9.95
C SER A 242 -28.55 -6.31 -10.84
N PHE A 243 -27.55 -6.30 -11.72
CA PHE A 243 -27.26 -5.17 -12.60
C PHE A 243 -28.20 -5.08 -13.82
N GLY A 244 -28.71 -6.20 -14.29
CA GLY A 244 -29.65 -6.23 -15.43
C GLY A 244 -31.01 -5.56 -15.17
N ALA A 245 -31.31 -5.25 -13.90
CA ALA A 245 -32.47 -4.46 -13.52
C ALA A 245 -32.36 -2.97 -13.89
N TYR A 246 -31.15 -2.48 -14.13
CA TYR A 246 -30.91 -1.09 -14.49
C TYR A 246 -30.75 -0.95 -16.00
N PRO A 247 -31.34 0.11 -16.64
CA PRO A 247 -31.22 0.32 -18.07
C PRO A 247 -29.84 0.83 -18.46
N HIS A 248 -29.56 0.83 -19.76
CA HIS A 248 -28.52 1.62 -20.36
C HIS A 248 -28.74 3.12 -20.05
N SER A 249 -27.68 3.92 -19.99
CA SER A 249 -27.77 5.37 -19.80
C SER A 249 -28.77 5.98 -20.80
N PRO A 250 -29.74 6.80 -20.34
CA PRO A 250 -30.75 7.39 -21.24
C PRO A 250 -30.16 8.46 -22.17
N LYS A 251 -28.95 8.93 -21.90
CA LYS A 251 -28.20 9.87 -22.71
C LYS A 251 -26.82 9.29 -23.02
N PRO A 252 -26.18 9.68 -24.13
CA PRO A 252 -24.78 9.35 -24.36
C PRO A 252 -23.92 9.80 -23.17
N ILE A 253 -22.98 8.96 -22.77
CA ILE A 253 -21.95 9.36 -21.79
C ILE A 253 -21.09 10.44 -22.46
N PRO A 254 -20.88 11.60 -21.82
CA PRO A 254 -20.09 12.66 -22.42
C PRO A 254 -18.64 12.20 -22.65
N GLU A 255 -18.13 12.45 -23.84
CA GLU A 255 -16.72 12.24 -24.16
C GLU A 255 -15.92 13.51 -23.83
N MET A 256 -14.77 13.35 -23.22
CA MET A 256 -13.78 14.40 -23.06
C MET A 256 -12.87 14.38 -24.29
N TYR A 257 -12.91 15.42 -25.09
CA TYR A 257 -12.22 15.52 -26.38
C TYR A 257 -11.19 16.68 -26.44
N THR A 258 -10.96 17.35 -25.31
CA THR A 258 -9.95 18.42 -25.26
C THR A 258 -8.55 17.82 -25.30
N GLU A 259 -7.83 18.12 -26.37
CA GLU A 259 -6.43 17.76 -26.51
C GLU A 259 -5.52 18.83 -25.88
N GLU A 260 -4.43 18.41 -25.29
CA GLU A 260 -3.41 19.34 -24.82
C GLU A 260 -2.66 19.93 -26.02
N PRO A 261 -2.58 21.25 -26.15
CA PRO A 261 -1.83 21.87 -27.24
C PRO A 261 -0.33 21.54 -27.16
N GLU A 262 0.33 21.53 -28.29
CA GLU A 262 1.77 21.29 -28.35
C GLU A 262 2.51 22.32 -27.49
N GLN A 263 3.43 21.83 -26.70
CA GLN A 263 4.27 22.65 -25.85
C GLN A 263 5.44 23.21 -26.66
N THR A 264 5.61 24.53 -26.68
CA THR A 264 6.58 25.23 -27.50
C THR A 264 7.86 25.64 -26.79
N GLY A 265 8.05 25.19 -25.51
CA GLY A 265 9.26 25.49 -24.75
C GLY A 265 9.22 24.80 -23.39
N ALA A 266 10.41 24.60 -22.79
CA ALA A 266 10.55 24.03 -21.46
C ALA A 266 9.77 24.84 -20.41
N ARG A 267 9.13 24.15 -19.48
CA ARG A 267 8.42 24.76 -18.34
C ARG A 267 9.16 24.50 -17.03
N ARG A 268 8.98 25.41 -16.08
CA ARG A 268 9.63 25.29 -14.75
C ARG A 268 8.68 25.68 -13.63
N VAL A 269 8.69 24.87 -12.57
CA VAL A 269 7.97 25.15 -11.32
C VAL A 269 8.93 25.13 -10.14
N ILE A 270 8.73 26.02 -9.18
CA ILE A 270 9.48 26.06 -7.92
C ILE A 270 8.50 26.13 -6.76
N VAL A 271 8.45 25.05 -5.97
CA VAL A 271 7.64 24.93 -4.77
C VAL A 271 8.48 25.27 -3.55
N LYS A 272 8.18 26.37 -2.88
CA LYS A 272 8.88 26.82 -1.66
C LYS A 272 7.97 26.57 -0.45
N ARG A 273 8.35 25.60 0.39
CA ARG A 273 7.60 25.26 1.61
C ARG A 273 8.55 24.86 2.73
N PRO A 274 8.14 24.91 4.01
CA PRO A 274 8.93 24.41 5.12
C PRO A 274 9.33 22.95 4.88
N GLY A 275 10.61 22.64 5.05
CA GLY A 275 11.15 21.29 4.83
C GLY A 275 12.62 21.20 5.17
N GLN A 276 13.18 19.98 5.11
CA GLN A 276 14.57 19.69 5.44
C GLN A 276 15.44 19.46 4.19
N LEU A 277 14.88 18.79 3.19
CA LEU A 277 15.60 18.39 1.99
C LEU A 277 14.85 18.80 0.72
N GLY A 278 15.59 19.16 -0.32
CA GLY A 278 15.04 19.48 -1.63
C GLY A 278 14.61 18.22 -2.40
N VAL A 279 13.82 18.46 -3.45
CA VAL A 279 13.51 17.45 -4.46
C VAL A 279 13.65 18.09 -5.84
N VAL A 280 14.25 17.36 -6.78
CA VAL A 280 14.25 17.70 -8.20
C VAL A 280 13.37 16.70 -8.91
N ALA A 281 12.52 17.18 -9.83
CA ALA A 281 11.78 16.32 -10.74
C ALA A 281 11.89 16.85 -12.16
N VAL A 282 12.02 15.95 -13.14
CA VAL A 282 12.00 16.26 -14.56
C VAL A 282 10.93 15.41 -15.23
N ALA A 283 9.96 16.05 -15.84
CA ALA A 283 8.84 15.41 -16.50
C ALA A 283 8.88 15.68 -18.02
N HIS A 284 8.42 14.69 -18.79
CA HIS A 284 8.25 14.83 -20.25
C HIS A 284 6.90 14.25 -20.64
N LYS A 285 6.24 14.88 -21.62
CA LYS A 285 5.00 14.35 -22.18
C LYS A 285 5.27 13.07 -22.97
N VAL A 286 4.45 12.04 -22.71
CA VAL A 286 4.53 10.71 -23.33
C VAL A 286 3.16 10.29 -23.86
N PRO A 287 3.09 9.33 -24.79
CA PRO A 287 1.83 8.91 -25.40
C PRO A 287 0.93 8.15 -24.40
N ALA A 288 -0.34 8.01 -24.76
CA ALA A 288 -1.32 7.20 -24.05
C ALA A 288 -0.91 5.72 -23.98
N ALA A 289 -1.44 4.99 -22.99
CA ALA A 289 -1.10 3.58 -22.79
C ALA A 289 -1.48 2.67 -23.96
N THR A 290 -2.47 3.05 -24.77
CA THR A 290 -2.90 2.33 -25.98
C THR A 290 -2.02 2.59 -27.20
N HIS A 291 -1.08 3.54 -27.13
CA HIS A 291 -0.20 3.87 -28.25
C HIS A 291 0.85 2.79 -28.49
N ALA A 292 1.20 2.53 -29.73
CA ALA A 292 2.17 1.51 -30.13
C ALA A 292 3.57 1.69 -29.49
N ASP A 293 3.97 2.91 -29.18
CA ASP A 293 5.26 3.22 -28.57
C ASP A 293 5.27 3.01 -27.06
N PHE A 294 4.12 2.79 -26.39
CA PHE A 294 4.06 2.80 -24.94
C PHE A 294 4.93 1.70 -24.30
N ALA A 295 4.99 0.52 -24.89
CA ALA A 295 5.87 -0.56 -24.40
C ALA A 295 7.36 -0.16 -24.46
N ALA A 296 7.78 0.54 -25.50
CA ALA A 296 9.16 1.05 -25.59
C ALA A 296 9.42 2.19 -24.58
N VAL A 297 8.43 3.06 -24.34
CA VAL A 297 8.51 4.09 -23.28
C VAL A 297 8.59 3.47 -21.90
N GLN A 298 7.87 2.38 -21.63
CA GLN A 298 7.93 1.64 -20.36
C GLN A 298 9.33 1.05 -20.12
N LEU A 299 9.91 0.40 -21.11
CA LEU A 299 11.27 -0.13 -21.02
C LEU A 299 12.33 0.99 -20.89
N MET A 300 12.15 2.09 -21.60
CA MET A 300 12.99 3.30 -21.47
C MET A 300 12.95 3.84 -20.03
N SER A 301 11.77 3.95 -19.44
CA SER A 301 11.61 4.39 -18.05
C SER A 301 12.36 3.46 -17.08
N ALA A 302 12.21 2.15 -17.23
CA ALA A 302 12.90 1.15 -16.41
C ALA A 302 14.43 1.28 -16.54
N ILE A 303 14.98 1.43 -17.74
CA ILE A 303 16.43 1.62 -17.97
C ILE A 303 16.92 2.90 -17.30
N LEU A 304 16.12 3.96 -17.31
CA LEU A 304 16.50 5.22 -16.68
C LEU A 304 16.49 5.14 -15.16
N THR A 305 15.52 4.49 -14.53
CA THR A 305 15.23 4.67 -13.10
C THR A 305 15.19 3.40 -12.25
N ASP A 306 14.99 2.21 -12.85
CA ASP A 306 14.72 1.01 -12.08
C ASP A 306 15.99 0.24 -11.73
N GLY A 307 16.20 -0.02 -10.43
CA GLY A 307 17.32 -0.82 -9.94
C GLY A 307 18.65 -0.07 -9.83
N LYS A 308 19.66 -0.79 -9.37
CA LYS A 308 21.01 -0.22 -9.16
C LYS A 308 21.78 -0.03 -10.47
N ASN A 309 21.42 -0.78 -11.50
CA ASN A 309 22.04 -0.64 -12.82
C ASN A 309 21.41 0.47 -13.66
N SER A 310 20.28 1.04 -13.24
CA SER A 310 19.67 2.17 -13.94
C SER A 310 20.62 3.35 -14.07
N ARG A 311 20.47 4.12 -15.14
CA ARG A 311 21.34 5.24 -15.46
C ARG A 311 21.30 6.32 -14.40
N MET A 312 20.11 6.65 -13.89
CA MET A 312 19.93 7.68 -12.84
C MET A 312 20.50 7.22 -11.50
N TYR A 313 20.34 5.95 -11.12
CA TYR A 313 20.98 5.45 -9.90
C TYR A 313 22.50 5.61 -9.95
N LYS A 314 23.14 5.18 -11.06
CA LYS A 314 24.61 5.29 -11.25
C LYS A 314 25.09 6.74 -11.26
N ALA A 315 24.33 7.62 -11.90
CA ALA A 315 24.73 9.01 -12.09
C ALA A 315 24.50 9.89 -10.84
N ILE A 316 23.49 9.59 -10.02
CA ILE A 316 23.02 10.47 -8.95
C ILE A 316 23.11 9.78 -7.58
N THR A 317 22.36 8.68 -7.36
CA THR A 317 22.26 8.03 -6.04
C THR A 317 23.59 7.41 -5.60
N ASN A 318 24.28 6.72 -6.51
CA ASN A 318 25.59 6.13 -6.23
C ASN A 318 26.68 7.17 -5.93
N LYS A 319 26.48 8.42 -6.37
CA LYS A 319 27.39 9.56 -6.07
C LYS A 319 26.96 10.35 -4.83
N ASN A 320 25.97 9.87 -4.08
CA ASN A 320 25.40 10.54 -2.90
C ASN A 320 24.82 11.94 -3.15
N LEU A 321 24.31 12.20 -4.34
CA LEU A 321 23.63 13.44 -4.68
C LEU A 321 22.12 13.34 -4.38
N SER A 322 21.58 12.12 -4.35
CA SER A 322 20.21 11.86 -3.93
C SER A 322 20.15 10.72 -2.92
N THR A 323 19.03 10.61 -2.20
CA THR A 323 18.74 9.49 -1.31
C THR A 323 18.05 8.33 -2.03
N GLY A 324 17.67 8.53 -3.29
CA GLY A 324 17.03 7.58 -4.20
C GLY A 324 16.62 8.30 -5.48
N VAL A 325 16.34 7.55 -6.52
CA VAL A 325 15.73 8.04 -7.76
C VAL A 325 14.53 7.13 -8.05
N GLU A 326 13.42 7.73 -8.43
CA GLU A 326 12.19 7.03 -8.77
C GLU A 326 11.69 7.52 -10.13
N GLY A 327 11.26 6.59 -10.99
CA GLY A 327 10.52 6.87 -12.21
C GLY A 327 9.01 6.77 -11.96
N ASP A 328 8.25 7.64 -12.59
CA ASP A 328 6.79 7.58 -12.60
C ASP A 328 6.29 7.57 -14.05
N LEU A 329 5.55 6.53 -14.40
CA LEU A 329 4.91 6.34 -15.70
C LEU A 329 3.56 5.65 -15.48
N GLY A 330 2.48 6.41 -15.56
CA GLY A 330 1.13 5.87 -15.37
C GLY A 330 0.56 5.24 -16.63
N ILE A 331 -0.40 4.32 -16.44
CA ILE A 331 -1.22 3.74 -17.51
C ILE A 331 -2.47 4.58 -17.62
N PHE A 332 -2.49 5.52 -18.60
CA PHE A 332 -3.55 6.50 -18.75
C PHE A 332 -4.23 6.42 -20.11
N HIS A 333 -5.47 6.88 -20.14
CA HIS A 333 -6.29 6.93 -21.35
C HIS A 333 -5.74 7.92 -22.40
N ASP A 334 -5.28 9.07 -21.95
CA ASP A 334 -4.74 10.12 -22.79
C ASP A 334 -3.23 10.30 -22.59
N PRO A 335 -2.53 11.00 -23.48
CA PRO A 335 -1.11 11.33 -23.32
C PRO A 335 -0.84 11.96 -21.95
N SER A 336 0.20 11.48 -21.27
CA SER A 336 0.50 11.86 -19.89
C SER A 336 1.98 12.22 -19.69
N LEU A 337 2.53 12.02 -18.51
CA LEU A 337 3.91 12.33 -18.18
C LEU A 337 4.71 11.09 -17.83
N HIS A 338 5.93 11.03 -18.31
CA HIS A 338 7.03 10.28 -17.68
C HIS A 338 7.81 11.23 -16.79
N MET A 339 8.04 10.87 -15.52
CA MET A 339 8.72 11.72 -14.55
C MET A 339 9.88 10.97 -13.88
N VAL A 340 10.96 11.70 -13.63
CA VAL A 340 12.09 11.26 -12.81
C VAL A 340 12.14 12.13 -11.57
N PHE A 341 12.01 11.52 -10.39
CA PHE A 341 12.11 12.18 -9.08
C PHE A 341 13.44 11.86 -8.42
N ALA A 342 14.13 12.87 -7.92
CA ALA A 342 15.38 12.74 -7.17
C ALA A 342 15.31 13.57 -5.86
N PRO A 343 14.91 12.95 -4.74
CA PRO A 343 15.03 13.58 -3.42
C PRO A 343 16.51 13.78 -3.07
N LEU A 344 16.89 15.03 -2.81
CA LEU A 344 18.28 15.41 -2.64
C LEU A 344 18.91 14.82 -1.37
N ALA A 345 20.16 14.43 -1.46
CA ALA A 345 20.99 14.14 -0.29
C ALA A 345 21.36 15.45 0.44
N PRO A 346 21.68 15.38 1.75
CA PRO A 346 22.17 16.56 2.48
C PRO A 346 23.37 17.21 1.80
N GLY A 347 23.24 18.51 1.47
CA GLY A 347 24.28 19.30 0.80
C GLY A 347 24.29 19.25 -0.73
N ALA A 348 23.49 18.39 -1.35
CA ALA A 348 23.32 18.37 -2.80
C ALA A 348 22.53 19.59 -3.31
N LYS A 349 22.83 20.06 -4.50
CA LYS A 349 22.20 21.24 -5.11
C LYS A 349 21.20 20.82 -6.18
N HIS A 350 20.09 21.55 -6.27
CA HIS A 350 19.05 21.30 -7.27
C HIS A 350 19.61 21.39 -8.69
N GLU A 351 20.40 22.43 -8.96
CA GLU A 351 20.98 22.69 -10.28
C GLU A 351 21.90 21.55 -10.75
N GLU A 352 22.70 21.00 -9.83
CA GLU A 352 23.64 19.91 -10.11
C GLU A 352 22.88 18.63 -10.47
N VAL A 353 21.86 18.26 -9.67
CA VAL A 353 21.08 17.03 -9.90
C VAL A 353 20.22 17.15 -11.16
N GLU A 354 19.60 18.31 -11.41
CA GLU A 354 18.88 18.57 -12.67
C GLU A 354 19.79 18.42 -13.87
N ALA A 355 20.97 19.06 -13.84
CA ALA A 355 21.90 18.98 -14.96
C ALA A 355 22.33 17.54 -15.26
N ILE A 356 22.50 16.70 -14.23
CA ILE A 356 22.82 15.27 -14.40
C ILE A 356 21.64 14.52 -15.03
N ILE A 357 20.41 14.75 -14.55
CA ILE A 357 19.21 14.11 -15.13
C ILE A 357 19.12 14.42 -16.61
N LEU A 358 19.22 15.70 -16.98
CA LEU A 358 19.14 16.16 -18.37
C LEU A 358 20.30 15.60 -19.21
N ALA A 359 21.51 15.54 -18.67
CA ALA A 359 22.66 14.97 -19.37
C ALA A 359 22.51 13.47 -19.66
N GLU A 360 21.95 12.70 -18.72
CA GLU A 360 21.68 11.26 -18.92
C GLU A 360 20.57 11.05 -19.97
N ILE A 361 19.54 11.90 -19.99
CA ILE A 361 18.50 11.90 -21.03
C ILE A 361 19.13 12.20 -22.41
N GLU A 362 19.96 13.23 -22.53
CA GLU A 362 20.65 13.56 -23.81
C GLU A 362 21.62 12.45 -24.25
N ARG A 363 22.29 11.79 -23.28
CA ARG A 363 23.11 10.62 -23.59
C ARG A 363 22.28 9.45 -24.13
N LEU A 364 21.10 9.18 -23.55
CA LEU A 364 20.18 8.17 -24.02
C LEU A 364 19.72 8.47 -25.47
N LYS A 365 19.36 9.71 -25.75
CA LYS A 365 18.94 10.14 -27.09
C LYS A 365 20.05 10.00 -28.14
N LYS A 366 21.30 10.36 -27.78
CA LYS A 366 22.44 10.35 -28.68
C LYS A 366 23.01 8.95 -28.89
N ASP A 367 23.28 8.23 -27.79
CA ASP A 367 24.04 6.99 -27.81
C ASP A 367 23.15 5.73 -27.79
N GLY A 368 21.83 5.90 -27.53
CA GLY A 368 20.89 4.78 -27.37
C GLY A 368 21.14 4.00 -26.08
N VAL A 369 20.74 2.72 -26.09
CA VAL A 369 20.90 1.76 -25.01
C VAL A 369 21.70 0.55 -25.50
N THR A 370 22.33 -0.16 -24.58
CA THR A 370 22.97 -1.43 -24.88
C THR A 370 21.93 -2.56 -24.88
N GLU A 371 22.25 -3.66 -25.58
CA GLU A 371 21.42 -4.86 -25.57
C GLU A 371 21.25 -5.42 -24.15
N ALA A 372 22.28 -5.33 -23.31
CA ALA A 372 22.23 -5.78 -21.92
C ALA A 372 21.24 -4.94 -21.06
N GLU A 373 21.21 -3.60 -21.25
CA GLU A 373 20.23 -2.73 -20.58
C GLU A 373 18.80 -3.09 -21.01
N LEU A 374 18.57 -3.31 -22.30
CA LEU A 374 17.26 -3.70 -22.83
C LEU A 374 16.83 -5.07 -22.30
N GLN A 375 17.71 -6.07 -22.32
CA GLN A 375 17.40 -7.41 -21.84
C GLN A 375 17.08 -7.43 -20.33
N ALA A 376 17.80 -6.66 -19.50
CA ALA A 376 17.52 -6.55 -18.08
C ALA A 376 16.14 -5.91 -17.83
N ALA A 377 15.82 -4.81 -18.54
CA ALA A 377 14.51 -4.18 -18.43
C ALA A 377 13.36 -5.10 -18.90
N ALA A 378 13.54 -5.82 -19.99
CA ALA A 378 12.57 -6.79 -20.52
C ALA A 378 12.37 -7.98 -19.57
N ALA A 379 13.45 -8.49 -18.95
CA ALA A 379 13.37 -9.56 -17.97
C ALA A 379 12.58 -9.12 -16.71
N LYS A 380 12.78 -7.89 -16.27
CA LYS A 380 12.00 -7.31 -15.16
C LYS A 380 10.52 -7.23 -15.52
N VAL A 381 10.16 -6.70 -16.69
CA VAL A 381 8.76 -6.64 -17.15
C VAL A 381 8.16 -8.05 -17.23
N ALA A 382 8.90 -9.03 -17.72
CA ALA A 382 8.44 -10.41 -17.78
C ALA A 382 8.22 -11.05 -16.39
N ALA A 383 9.08 -10.77 -15.42
CA ALA A 383 8.91 -11.22 -14.04
C ALA A 383 7.72 -10.53 -13.36
N ASP A 384 7.58 -9.22 -13.55
CA ASP A 384 6.44 -8.44 -13.04
C ASP A 384 5.12 -8.95 -13.64
N ALA A 385 5.12 -9.39 -14.90
CA ALA A 385 3.97 -10.04 -15.54
C ALA A 385 3.54 -11.34 -14.84
N ALA A 386 4.48 -12.14 -14.34
CA ALA A 386 4.16 -13.30 -13.52
C ALA A 386 3.71 -12.88 -12.11
N PHE A 387 4.38 -11.91 -11.52
CA PHE A 387 4.08 -11.45 -10.17
C PHE A 387 2.70 -10.79 -10.03
N LYS A 388 2.21 -10.09 -11.06
CA LYS A 388 0.88 -9.49 -11.03
C LYS A 388 -0.26 -10.54 -10.96
N LEU A 389 0.03 -11.81 -11.23
CA LEU A 389 -0.93 -12.93 -11.11
C LEU A 389 -0.99 -13.55 -9.70
N ASP A 390 -0.26 -13.02 -8.72
CA ASP A 390 -0.24 -13.51 -7.34
C ASP A 390 -1.38 -12.93 -6.51
N GLY A 391 -2.54 -13.61 -6.52
CA GLY A 391 -3.72 -13.28 -5.76
C GLY A 391 -4.76 -12.41 -6.50
N SER A 392 -6.03 -12.68 -6.24
CA SER A 392 -7.17 -12.09 -6.96
C SER A 392 -7.20 -10.56 -6.92
N PHE A 393 -6.85 -9.95 -5.78
CA PHE A 393 -6.82 -8.48 -5.65
C PHE A 393 -5.70 -7.85 -6.48
N GLY A 394 -4.50 -8.48 -6.51
CA GLY A 394 -3.39 -7.99 -7.35
C GLY A 394 -3.76 -7.98 -8.83
N ILE A 395 -4.41 -9.03 -9.30
CA ILE A 395 -4.89 -9.15 -10.68
C ILE A 395 -5.94 -8.07 -10.98
N ALA A 396 -6.99 -7.97 -10.14
CA ALA A 396 -8.07 -7.00 -10.33
C ALA A 396 -7.57 -5.55 -10.31
N GLY A 397 -6.66 -5.23 -9.37
CA GLY A 397 -6.09 -3.89 -9.24
C GLY A 397 -5.25 -3.48 -10.45
N ASN A 398 -4.42 -4.39 -10.97
CA ASN A 398 -3.66 -4.12 -12.20
C ASN A 398 -4.60 -4.01 -13.41
N LEU A 399 -5.56 -4.94 -13.55
CA LEU A 399 -6.52 -4.94 -14.67
C LEU A 399 -7.35 -3.66 -14.72
N ASN A 400 -7.69 -3.10 -13.56
CA ASN A 400 -8.42 -1.84 -13.41
C ASN A 400 -7.75 -0.66 -14.15
N GLU A 401 -6.41 -0.58 -14.13
CA GLU A 401 -5.67 0.49 -14.82
C GLU A 401 -5.80 0.36 -16.35
N TYR A 402 -5.77 -0.85 -16.89
CA TYR A 402 -5.94 -1.08 -18.32
C TYR A 402 -7.40 -0.89 -18.79
N ILE A 403 -8.38 -1.23 -17.92
CA ILE A 403 -9.79 -0.91 -18.17
C ILE A 403 -9.97 0.60 -18.33
N SER A 404 -9.35 1.38 -17.45
CA SER A 404 -9.43 2.85 -17.47
C SER A 404 -8.72 3.47 -18.68
N ALA A 405 -7.62 2.86 -19.12
CA ALA A 405 -6.91 3.28 -20.34
C ALA A 405 -7.70 2.99 -21.62
N GLY A 406 -8.81 2.25 -21.55
CA GLY A 406 -9.71 1.97 -22.66
C GLY A 406 -9.55 0.61 -23.33
N ASP A 407 -8.51 -0.15 -23.00
CA ASP A 407 -8.32 -1.51 -23.51
C ASP A 407 -7.73 -2.44 -22.42
N TRP A 408 -8.60 -3.23 -21.78
CA TRP A 408 -8.17 -4.17 -20.75
C TRP A 408 -7.21 -5.25 -21.27
N THR A 409 -7.17 -5.51 -22.57
CA THR A 409 -6.29 -6.54 -23.15
C THR A 409 -4.81 -6.19 -23.07
N LEU A 410 -4.52 -4.89 -22.85
CA LEU A 410 -3.17 -4.41 -22.54
C LEU A 410 -2.58 -5.08 -21.30
N PHE A 411 -3.41 -5.64 -20.40
CA PHE A 411 -2.95 -6.42 -19.25
C PHE A 411 -1.99 -7.54 -19.62
N TYR A 412 -2.19 -8.17 -20.77
CA TYR A 412 -1.26 -9.13 -21.36
C TYR A 412 -0.52 -8.54 -22.57
N GLY A 413 -1.16 -7.63 -23.29
CA GLY A 413 -0.66 -7.11 -24.56
C GLY A 413 0.61 -6.30 -24.43
N LEU A 414 0.79 -5.53 -23.37
CA LEU A 414 2.01 -4.75 -23.14
C LEU A 414 3.21 -5.64 -22.86
N ASP A 415 3.04 -6.73 -22.10
CA ASP A 415 4.11 -7.70 -21.85
C ASP A 415 4.59 -8.37 -23.16
N GLU A 416 3.65 -8.69 -24.07
CA GLU A 416 3.98 -9.26 -25.38
C GLU A 416 4.59 -8.21 -26.34
N ALA A 417 4.18 -6.95 -26.24
CA ALA A 417 4.77 -5.85 -26.98
C ALA A 417 6.20 -5.57 -26.51
N ALA A 418 6.45 -5.57 -25.20
CA ALA A 418 7.77 -5.34 -24.61
C ALA A 418 8.83 -6.36 -25.11
N LYS A 419 8.44 -7.60 -25.36
CA LYS A 419 9.34 -8.65 -25.91
C LYS A 419 9.83 -8.35 -27.34
N LYS A 420 9.16 -7.46 -28.07
CA LYS A 420 9.46 -7.11 -29.46
C LYS A 420 10.23 -5.80 -29.61
N VAL A 421 10.38 -5.04 -28.52
CA VAL A 421 11.08 -3.77 -28.52
C VAL A 421 12.56 -3.97 -28.79
N THR A 422 13.15 -3.15 -29.64
CA THR A 422 14.56 -3.15 -29.97
C THR A 422 15.30 -1.96 -29.34
N VAL A 423 16.64 -2.03 -29.32
CA VAL A 423 17.48 -0.89 -28.87
C VAL A 423 17.22 0.37 -29.71
N ALA A 424 16.93 0.18 -30.99
CA ALA A 424 16.58 1.30 -31.89
C ALA A 424 15.24 1.94 -31.52
N ASP A 425 14.26 1.14 -31.08
CA ASP A 425 12.96 1.67 -30.61
C ASP A 425 13.13 2.51 -29.34
N ILE A 426 13.95 2.07 -28.38
CA ILE A 426 14.25 2.85 -27.18
C ILE A 426 14.87 4.20 -27.54
N GLN A 427 15.87 4.20 -28.44
CA GLN A 427 16.50 5.45 -28.86
C GLN A 427 15.50 6.35 -29.59
N ARG A 428 14.70 5.81 -30.50
CA ARG A 428 13.66 6.54 -31.23
C ARG A 428 12.64 7.19 -30.29
N VAL A 429 12.09 6.44 -29.32
CA VAL A 429 11.11 7.01 -28.37
C VAL A 429 11.74 8.05 -27.45
N ALA A 430 13.01 7.87 -27.05
CA ALA A 430 13.73 8.89 -26.31
C ALA A 430 13.89 10.18 -27.11
N GLN A 431 14.26 10.09 -28.40
CA GLN A 431 14.38 11.24 -29.29
C GLN A 431 13.03 11.91 -29.55
N THR A 432 11.96 11.13 -29.65
CA THR A 432 10.61 11.63 -29.95
C THR A 432 9.98 12.34 -28.76
N TYR A 433 10.07 11.76 -27.57
CA TYR A 433 9.29 12.20 -26.40
C TYR A 433 10.11 12.98 -25.39
N LEU A 434 11.41 12.68 -25.18
CA LEU A 434 12.25 13.38 -24.18
C LEU A 434 12.88 14.64 -24.79
N THR A 435 12.07 15.52 -25.34
CA THR A 435 12.52 16.78 -25.95
C THR A 435 12.49 17.92 -24.93
N GLU A 436 13.31 18.95 -25.14
CA GLU A 436 13.29 20.15 -24.31
C GLU A 436 11.90 20.79 -24.31
N ASN A 437 11.27 20.89 -25.47
CA ASN A 437 9.94 21.50 -25.61
C ASN A 437 8.83 20.72 -24.90
N SER A 438 8.95 19.41 -24.72
CA SER A 438 7.98 18.60 -23.98
C SER A 438 8.24 18.54 -22.47
N SER A 439 9.31 19.19 -22.00
CA SER A 439 9.78 19.07 -20.61
C SER A 439 9.10 20.04 -19.63
N THR A 440 8.94 19.57 -18.39
CA THR A 440 8.58 20.40 -17.23
C THR A 440 9.49 20.03 -16.07
N THR A 441 10.33 20.96 -15.63
CA THR A 441 11.23 20.75 -14.49
C THR A 441 10.64 21.36 -13.23
N GLY A 442 10.64 20.60 -12.14
CA GLY A 442 10.14 21.02 -10.84
C GLY A 442 11.19 20.93 -9.72
N TRP A 443 11.24 21.95 -8.89
CA TRP A 443 12.03 21.97 -7.67
C TRP A 443 11.16 22.14 -6.45
N PHE A 444 11.33 21.27 -5.47
CA PHE A 444 10.90 21.56 -4.11
C PHE A 444 12.10 22.17 -3.37
N VAL A 445 11.96 23.42 -2.95
CA VAL A 445 13.00 24.16 -2.24
C VAL A 445 12.59 24.32 -0.78
N PRO A 446 13.26 23.60 0.15
CA PRO A 446 12.93 23.71 1.57
C PRO A 446 13.22 25.10 2.11
N THR A 447 12.27 25.65 2.85
CA THR A 447 12.42 26.93 3.55
C THR A 447 12.44 26.69 5.06
N GLN A 448 13.14 27.55 5.81
CA GLN A 448 13.05 27.52 7.27
C GLN A 448 11.67 28.01 7.72
N PRO A 449 11.11 27.46 8.82
CA PRO A 449 9.87 27.95 9.39
C PRO A 449 10.01 29.46 9.70
N GLY A 450 9.17 30.28 9.07
CA GLY A 450 9.18 31.75 9.23
C GLY A 450 9.97 32.53 8.17
N ALA A 451 10.78 31.91 7.31
CA ALA A 451 11.52 32.58 6.23
C ALA A 451 10.71 32.79 4.93
N GLY A 452 9.68 32.00 4.71
CA GLY A 452 8.62 32.33 3.75
C GLY A 452 7.49 32.96 4.54
N GLY A 453 7.06 34.18 4.18
CA GLY A 453 5.92 34.79 4.85
C GLY A 453 4.82 33.74 5.00
N ALA A 454 4.33 33.56 6.22
CA ALA A 454 3.28 32.60 6.55
C ALA A 454 2.33 32.56 5.36
N ALA A 455 2.08 31.38 4.77
CA ALA A 455 1.07 31.27 3.73
C ALA A 455 -0.10 32.05 4.27
N LYS A 456 -0.35 33.26 3.70
CA LYS A 456 -1.40 34.12 4.20
C LYS A 456 -2.58 33.20 4.33
N PRO A 457 -3.20 33.05 5.52
CA PRO A 457 -4.38 32.20 5.63
C PRO A 457 -5.23 32.67 4.47
N ALA A 458 -5.53 31.81 3.54
CA ALA A 458 -6.19 32.15 2.28
C ALA A 458 -7.29 33.08 2.71
N LYS A 459 -7.28 34.32 2.21
CA LYS A 459 -8.23 35.34 2.66
C LYS A 459 -9.55 34.62 2.66
N ALA A 460 -10.19 34.51 3.83
CA ALA A 460 -11.48 33.87 3.98
C ALA A 460 -12.33 34.48 2.87
N GLY A 461 -12.46 33.77 1.75
CA GLY A 461 -13.21 34.25 0.61
C GLY A 461 -14.61 34.48 1.12
N HIS A 462 -15.07 35.68 1.08
CA HIS A 462 -16.37 36.15 1.45
C HIS A 462 -16.92 35.53 2.75
N GLN A 463 -17.02 36.35 3.78
CA GLN A 463 -17.71 36.02 5.01
C GLN A 463 -19.02 35.30 4.65
N ALA A 464 -19.05 33.98 4.79
CA ALA A 464 -20.30 33.29 4.98
C ALA A 464 -20.91 33.90 6.22
N GLU A 465 -22.06 34.54 6.07
CA GLU A 465 -22.73 35.26 7.14
C GLU A 465 -22.77 34.43 8.41
N ARG A 466 -22.45 35.10 9.48
CA ARG A 466 -22.37 34.65 10.85
C ARG A 466 -23.66 33.97 11.30
N ALA A 467 -23.75 32.66 11.13
CA ALA A 467 -24.57 31.83 11.99
C ALA A 467 -23.65 30.80 12.63
N GLY A 468 -23.18 31.12 13.81
CA GLY A 468 -22.59 30.28 14.83
C GLY A 468 -21.66 29.15 14.36
N GLY A 469 -20.36 29.45 14.19
CA GLY A 469 -19.31 28.45 13.97
C GLY A 469 -19.06 28.05 12.50
N PRO A 470 -17.90 27.47 12.19
CA PRO A 470 -17.60 27.03 10.84
C PRO A 470 -18.63 26.01 10.38
N PHE A 471 -19.31 26.25 9.24
CA PHE A 471 -20.41 25.42 8.74
C PHE A 471 -20.03 23.98 8.37
N TYR A 472 -18.74 23.66 8.37
CA TYR A 472 -18.18 22.36 7.98
C TYR A 472 -17.83 21.44 9.16
N TYR A 473 -18.22 21.76 10.40
CA TYR A 473 -18.08 20.81 11.50
C TYR A 473 -19.32 20.79 12.38
N ARG A 474 -19.63 19.65 12.98
CA ARG A 474 -20.69 19.48 13.96
C ARG A 474 -20.12 19.69 15.36
N ASP A 475 -20.82 20.46 16.17
CA ASP A 475 -20.42 20.69 17.57
C ASP A 475 -20.42 19.33 18.31
N PRO A 476 -19.28 18.89 18.86
CA PRO A 476 -19.19 17.64 19.61
C PRO A 476 -20.13 17.57 20.82
N GLN A 477 -20.49 18.73 21.41
CA GLN A 477 -21.40 18.79 22.56
C GLN A 477 -22.83 18.35 22.22
N HIS A 478 -23.22 18.41 20.94
CA HIS A 478 -24.53 17.95 20.47
C HIS A 478 -24.50 16.52 19.92
N SER A 479 -23.36 15.81 19.98
CA SER A 479 -23.30 14.40 19.60
C SER A 479 -23.82 13.53 20.74
N HIS A 480 -25.04 13.04 20.61
CA HIS A 480 -25.65 12.12 21.56
C HIS A 480 -24.97 10.74 21.48
N GLY A 481 -24.13 10.41 22.45
CA GLY A 481 -23.64 9.06 22.73
C GLY A 481 -22.78 8.42 21.63
N SER A 482 -22.10 7.32 21.94
CA SER A 482 -21.54 6.48 20.91
C SER A 482 -22.71 5.90 20.08
N VAL A 483 -22.68 6.10 18.77
CA VAL A 483 -23.50 5.28 17.90
C VAL A 483 -22.89 3.89 17.94
N GLY A 484 -23.35 3.06 18.87
CA GLY A 484 -23.16 1.63 18.74
C GLY A 484 -23.77 1.27 17.40
N VAL A 485 -22.98 0.68 16.50
CA VAL A 485 -23.51 0.19 15.25
C VAL A 485 -24.48 -0.90 15.64
N ASP A 486 -25.79 -0.68 15.47
CA ASP A 486 -26.79 -1.73 15.72
C ASP A 486 -26.70 -2.78 14.62
N LEU A 487 -25.84 -3.78 14.85
CA LEU A 487 -25.67 -4.94 14.00
C LEU A 487 -26.77 -6.00 14.24
N ALA A 488 -27.61 -5.83 15.26
CA ALA A 488 -28.59 -6.83 15.65
C ALA A 488 -29.78 -6.95 14.68
N SER A 489 -30.05 -5.93 13.88
CA SER A 489 -31.19 -5.89 12.96
C SER A 489 -30.93 -6.49 11.58
N ALA A 490 -29.69 -6.81 11.22
CA ALA A 490 -29.38 -7.43 9.95
C ALA A 490 -29.46 -8.95 10.09
N LYS A 491 -30.43 -9.57 9.44
CA LYS A 491 -30.41 -11.02 9.21
C LYS A 491 -29.08 -11.35 8.50
N GLU A 492 -28.30 -12.25 9.11
CA GLU A 492 -27.16 -12.84 8.40
C GLU A 492 -27.66 -13.31 7.03
N PRO A 493 -26.97 -12.96 5.93
CA PRO A 493 -27.15 -13.69 4.69
C PRO A 493 -26.92 -15.15 5.10
N GLY A 494 -27.91 -16.02 4.93
CA GLY A 494 -27.85 -17.40 5.36
C GLY A 494 -26.53 -18.00 4.85
N GLY A 495 -25.54 -18.05 5.69
CA GLY A 495 -24.31 -18.76 5.41
C GLY A 495 -24.70 -20.21 5.22
N SER A 496 -24.70 -20.69 3.99
CA SER A 496 -24.50 -22.11 3.75
C SER A 496 -23.23 -22.41 4.53
N GLY A 497 -23.32 -23.19 5.63
CA GLY A 497 -22.17 -23.51 6.46
C GLY A 497 -21.06 -23.99 5.56
N GLY A 498 -20.09 -23.07 5.31
CA GLY A 498 -18.99 -23.32 4.43
C GLY A 498 -18.31 -24.58 4.95
N ALA A 499 -18.16 -25.57 4.09
CA ALA A 499 -17.36 -26.74 4.38
C ALA A 499 -16.09 -26.26 5.08
N ALA A 500 -15.73 -26.87 6.20
CA ALA A 500 -14.53 -26.53 6.97
C ALA A 500 -13.38 -26.46 5.96
N GLY A 501 -12.88 -25.25 5.70
CA GLY A 501 -11.90 -25.01 4.64
C GLY A 501 -10.72 -25.96 4.83
N ALA A 502 -10.13 -26.43 3.74
CA ALA A 502 -9.01 -27.36 3.79
C ALA A 502 -7.94 -26.81 4.76
N LYS A 503 -7.50 -27.68 5.69
CA LYS A 503 -6.46 -27.29 6.64
C LYS A 503 -5.18 -26.92 5.91
N MET A 504 -4.59 -25.78 6.24
CA MET A 504 -3.37 -25.25 5.63
C MET A 504 -2.10 -25.80 6.28
N ALA A 505 -2.09 -25.96 7.60
CA ALA A 505 -0.93 -26.40 8.35
C ALA A 505 -0.32 -27.74 7.84
N PRO A 506 -1.10 -28.74 7.42
CA PRO A 506 -0.55 -29.98 6.87
C PRO A 506 0.26 -29.80 5.57
N ASN A 507 0.07 -28.70 4.86
CA ASN A 507 0.82 -28.41 3.62
C ASN A 507 2.19 -27.76 3.92
N VAL A 508 2.42 -27.26 5.13
CA VAL A 508 3.72 -26.72 5.52
C VAL A 508 4.71 -27.86 5.72
N ARG A 509 5.80 -27.83 5.00
CA ARG A 509 6.94 -28.76 5.14
C ARG A 509 8.03 -28.07 5.93
N ARG A 510 8.14 -28.39 7.24
CA ARG A 510 9.16 -27.84 8.14
C ARG A 510 10.33 -28.80 8.32
N SER A 511 11.54 -28.28 8.27
CA SER A 511 12.79 -29.03 8.43
C SER A 511 13.88 -28.12 8.96
N THR A 512 14.92 -28.68 9.54
CA THR A 512 16.17 -27.98 9.86
C THR A 512 17.20 -28.32 8.82
N VAL A 513 17.67 -27.35 8.05
CA VAL A 513 18.65 -27.51 6.98
C VAL A 513 19.82 -26.56 7.22
N ALA A 514 21.04 -27.05 7.27
CA ALA A 514 22.24 -26.27 7.58
C ALA A 514 22.12 -25.36 8.82
N GLY A 515 21.35 -25.80 9.84
CA GLY A 515 21.08 -25.02 11.07
C GLY A 515 19.95 -24.00 10.96
N ILE A 516 19.32 -23.85 9.78
CA ILE A 516 18.21 -22.93 9.53
C ILE A 516 16.88 -23.67 9.72
N ASP A 517 15.93 -23.05 10.42
CA ASP A 517 14.54 -23.52 10.55
C ASP A 517 13.80 -23.17 9.25
N LEU A 518 13.74 -24.12 8.31
CA LEU A 518 13.15 -23.95 6.99
C LEU A 518 11.70 -24.45 6.96
N MET A 519 10.80 -23.61 6.46
CA MET A 519 9.42 -23.98 6.13
C MET A 519 9.18 -23.71 4.67
N ALA A 520 8.65 -24.69 3.97
CA ALA A 520 8.21 -24.59 2.58
C ALA A 520 6.70 -24.81 2.49
N TYR A 521 6.01 -24.00 1.71
CA TYR A 521 4.59 -24.14 1.40
C TYR A 521 4.38 -24.07 -0.11
N PRO A 522 4.22 -25.23 -0.78
CA PRO A 522 3.87 -25.27 -2.20
C PRO A 522 2.46 -24.72 -2.46
N THR A 523 2.33 -23.82 -3.45
CA THR A 523 1.05 -23.26 -3.90
C THR A 523 0.79 -23.57 -5.36
N GLY A 524 -0.45 -23.35 -5.83
CA GLY A 524 -0.82 -23.45 -7.25
C GLY A 524 -0.43 -22.22 -8.10
N VAL A 525 0.09 -21.15 -7.49
CA VAL A 525 0.51 -19.94 -8.23
C VAL A 525 1.74 -20.25 -9.04
N LYS A 526 1.56 -20.33 -10.36
CA LYS A 526 2.58 -20.82 -11.29
C LYS A 526 3.78 -19.88 -11.37
N ASP A 527 4.96 -20.48 -11.34
CA ASP A 527 6.27 -19.83 -11.48
C ASP A 527 6.66 -18.80 -10.41
N VAL A 528 5.76 -18.38 -9.54
CA VAL A 528 6.02 -17.33 -8.51
C VAL A 528 6.49 -17.96 -7.20
N VAL A 529 7.58 -17.41 -6.65
CA VAL A 529 8.14 -17.82 -5.35
C VAL A 529 8.46 -16.60 -4.51
N THR A 530 7.96 -16.59 -3.29
CA THR A 530 8.28 -15.59 -2.25
C THR A 530 9.07 -16.24 -1.12
N LEU A 531 10.20 -15.65 -0.76
CA LEU A 531 11.01 -16.00 0.40
C LEU A 531 10.92 -14.90 1.45
N ARG A 532 10.66 -15.29 2.68
CA ARG A 532 10.79 -14.44 3.88
C ARG A 532 11.70 -15.12 4.87
N ALA A 533 12.67 -14.39 5.42
CA ALA A 533 13.50 -14.95 6.49
C ALA A 533 13.77 -13.91 7.56
N SER A 534 14.11 -14.38 8.75
CA SER A 534 14.51 -13.52 9.87
C SER A 534 15.74 -14.06 10.55
N LEU A 535 16.60 -13.14 10.96
CA LEU A 535 17.83 -13.40 11.71
C LEU A 535 17.87 -12.48 12.91
N PRO A 536 18.29 -12.93 14.13
CA PRO A 536 18.36 -12.07 15.32
C PRO A 536 19.53 -11.08 15.23
N ALA A 537 19.41 -10.07 14.37
CA ALA A 537 20.40 -9.01 14.12
C ALA A 537 19.72 -7.62 13.97
N GLY A 538 18.67 -7.37 14.75
CA GLY A 538 17.98 -6.08 14.80
C GLY A 538 18.67 -5.06 15.72
N ARG A 539 18.10 -3.86 15.81
CA ARG A 539 18.65 -2.72 16.57
C ARG A 539 18.87 -3.04 18.05
N ALA A 540 18.00 -3.82 18.65
CA ALA A 540 18.12 -4.21 20.06
C ALA A 540 19.37 -5.08 20.32
N GLN A 541 20.02 -5.63 19.31
CA GLN A 541 21.25 -6.39 19.43
C GLN A 541 22.48 -5.48 19.62
N ALA A 542 22.37 -4.18 19.33
CA ALA A 542 23.43 -3.23 19.66
C ALA A 542 23.65 -3.11 21.19
N GLY A 543 22.66 -3.48 22.02
CA GLY A 543 22.73 -3.36 23.48
C GLY A 543 22.97 -1.90 23.89
N ALA A 544 24.04 -1.67 24.69
CA ALA A 544 24.50 -0.33 25.07
C ALA A 544 25.43 0.32 24.03
N GLY A 545 25.74 -0.37 22.92
CA GLY A 545 26.58 0.12 21.84
C GLY A 545 25.87 1.13 20.95
N ASN A 546 26.52 1.49 19.84
CA ASN A 546 25.98 2.44 18.87
C ASN A 546 24.73 1.88 18.16
N PRO A 547 23.52 2.48 18.34
CA PRO A 547 22.26 1.97 17.83
C PRO A 547 22.13 2.04 16.30
N SER A 548 23.00 2.75 15.58
CA SER A 548 22.99 2.82 14.13
C SER A 548 23.67 1.61 13.47
N ILE A 549 24.53 0.88 14.18
CA ILE A 549 25.35 -0.21 13.63
C ILE A 549 24.51 -1.32 13.00
N PRO A 550 23.44 -1.87 13.63
CA PRO A 550 22.65 -2.92 12.99
C PRO A 550 22.01 -2.46 11.67
N VAL A 551 21.55 -1.20 11.62
CA VAL A 551 20.94 -0.63 10.41
C VAL A 551 21.99 -0.44 9.32
N LEU A 552 23.14 0.16 9.65
CA LEU A 552 24.26 0.33 8.71
C LEU A 552 24.77 -1.01 8.21
N THR A 553 24.85 -2.04 9.08
CA THR A 553 25.23 -3.39 8.68
C THR A 553 24.24 -3.95 7.64
N SER A 554 22.93 -3.83 7.90
CA SER A 554 21.92 -4.31 6.96
C SER A 554 21.96 -3.60 5.61
N MET A 555 22.25 -2.29 5.60
CA MET A 555 22.39 -1.50 4.36
C MET A 555 23.62 -1.87 3.53
N LEU A 556 24.62 -2.47 4.15
CA LEU A 556 25.86 -2.86 3.46
C LEU A 556 25.81 -4.26 2.85
N LEU A 557 24.83 -5.09 3.20
CA LEU A 557 24.73 -6.46 2.69
C LEU A 557 24.57 -6.52 1.17
N ASP A 558 23.84 -5.58 0.59
CA ASP A 558 23.58 -5.49 -0.83
C ASP A 558 24.51 -4.52 -1.59
N GLN A 559 25.59 -4.08 -0.92
CA GLN A 559 26.58 -3.17 -1.50
C GLN A 559 27.84 -3.90 -2.02
N GLY A 560 27.72 -5.19 -2.27
CA GLY A 560 28.78 -6.05 -2.77
C GLY A 560 29.21 -7.12 -1.77
N THR A 561 29.89 -8.11 -2.29
CA THR A 561 30.49 -9.23 -1.55
C THR A 561 32.00 -9.23 -1.77
N LYS A 562 32.71 -10.18 -1.15
CA LYS A 562 34.15 -10.35 -1.40
C LYS A 562 34.47 -10.79 -2.84
N SER A 563 33.50 -11.38 -3.56
CA SER A 563 33.69 -11.92 -4.89
C SER A 563 33.13 -11.03 -6.02
N GLN A 564 32.20 -10.16 -5.73
CA GLN A 564 31.52 -9.32 -6.73
C GLN A 564 31.03 -8.01 -6.14
N ASP A 565 31.05 -6.97 -6.98
CA ASP A 565 30.55 -5.67 -6.58
C ASP A 565 29.01 -5.60 -6.62
N LYS A 566 28.44 -4.51 -6.13
CA LYS A 566 26.99 -4.32 -6.05
C LYS A 566 26.30 -4.29 -7.42
N PHE A 567 27.01 -3.83 -8.46
CA PHE A 567 26.44 -3.75 -9.82
C PHE A 567 26.37 -5.13 -10.46
N ALA A 568 27.38 -5.98 -10.24
CA ALA A 568 27.35 -7.38 -10.70
C ALA A 568 26.24 -8.19 -10.00
N ILE A 569 25.99 -7.94 -8.69
CA ILE A 569 24.87 -8.55 -7.97
C ILE A 569 23.55 -8.06 -8.56
N ALA A 570 23.42 -6.77 -8.75
CA ALA A 570 22.23 -6.15 -9.32
C ALA A 570 21.95 -6.67 -10.73
N GLU A 571 22.99 -6.78 -11.61
CA GLU A 571 22.87 -7.31 -12.96
C GLU A 571 22.29 -8.74 -12.96
N LYS A 572 22.78 -9.61 -12.07
CA LYS A 572 22.26 -10.98 -11.93
C LYS A 572 20.81 -11.02 -11.50
N LEU A 573 20.40 -10.16 -10.58
CA LEU A 573 19.01 -10.08 -10.10
C LEU A 573 18.10 -9.46 -11.17
N GLU A 574 18.51 -8.35 -11.75
CA GLU A 574 17.75 -7.60 -12.75
C GLU A 574 17.59 -8.40 -14.05
N SER A 575 18.61 -9.20 -14.45
CA SER A 575 18.53 -10.07 -15.64
C SER A 575 17.48 -11.18 -15.54
N VAL A 576 16.96 -11.47 -14.36
CA VAL A 576 15.89 -12.45 -14.13
C VAL A 576 14.65 -11.83 -13.46
N GLY A 577 14.64 -10.52 -13.26
CA GLY A 577 13.56 -9.79 -12.60
C GLY A 577 13.35 -10.16 -11.13
N ALA A 578 14.37 -10.73 -10.47
CA ALA A 578 14.31 -11.08 -9.06
C ALA A 578 14.70 -9.92 -8.16
N SER A 579 14.26 -9.97 -6.90
CA SER A 579 14.61 -8.97 -5.89
C SER A 579 15.04 -9.61 -4.58
N ILE A 580 16.00 -8.97 -3.89
CA ILE A 580 16.42 -9.29 -2.52
C ILE A 580 16.46 -7.97 -1.74
N SER A 581 15.99 -7.99 -0.50
CA SER A 581 16.13 -6.87 0.42
C SER A 581 16.45 -7.32 1.84
N PHE A 582 17.24 -6.51 2.55
CA PHE A 582 17.63 -6.70 3.94
C PHE A 582 17.23 -5.48 4.76
N ARG A 583 16.56 -5.69 5.88
CA ARG A 583 16.11 -4.58 6.74
C ARG A 583 16.27 -4.94 8.21
N ALA A 584 17.11 -4.19 8.92
CA ALA A 584 17.20 -4.32 10.38
C ALA A 584 15.98 -3.65 11.04
N GLY A 585 15.11 -4.49 11.62
CA GLY A 585 14.02 -4.06 12.50
C GLY A 585 14.49 -3.81 13.93
N THR A 586 13.56 -3.80 14.88
CA THR A 586 13.91 -3.69 16.31
C THR A 586 14.65 -4.94 16.78
N ASP A 587 14.11 -6.12 16.52
CA ASP A 587 14.62 -7.37 17.09
C ASP A 587 15.37 -8.23 16.08
N VAL A 588 14.97 -8.19 14.82
CA VAL A 588 15.48 -9.06 13.76
C VAL A 588 15.94 -8.26 12.54
N LEU A 589 16.83 -8.85 11.78
CA LEU A 589 17.02 -8.54 10.36
C LEU A 589 15.95 -9.30 9.59
N ASP A 590 15.13 -8.60 8.86
CA ASP A 590 14.16 -9.16 7.91
C ASP A 590 14.81 -9.29 6.53
N ILE A 591 14.63 -10.45 5.91
CA ILE A 591 15.11 -10.78 4.56
C ILE A 591 13.89 -11.08 3.71
N THR A 592 13.79 -10.40 2.60
CA THR A 592 12.71 -10.61 1.63
C THR A 592 13.32 -10.89 0.26
N ALA A 593 12.80 -11.90 -0.43
CA ALA A 593 13.11 -12.10 -1.83
C ALA A 593 11.86 -12.53 -2.61
N ARG A 594 11.80 -12.10 -3.86
CA ARG A 594 10.77 -12.52 -4.82
C ARG A 594 11.47 -12.93 -6.12
N MET A 595 11.07 -14.06 -6.67
CA MET A 595 11.74 -14.66 -7.83
C MET A 595 10.81 -15.58 -8.60
N LEU A 596 11.19 -15.93 -9.81
CA LEU A 596 10.59 -17.04 -10.53
C LEU A 596 11.17 -18.37 -10.04
N LYS A 597 10.41 -19.45 -10.16
CA LYS A 597 10.81 -20.82 -9.75
C LYS A 597 12.18 -21.24 -10.27
N LYS A 598 12.46 -20.97 -11.55
CA LYS A 598 13.73 -21.33 -12.21
C LYS A 598 14.94 -20.63 -11.60
N ASP A 599 14.73 -19.48 -10.95
CA ASP A 599 15.78 -18.61 -10.44
C ASP A 599 16.07 -18.81 -8.93
N ILE A 600 15.38 -19.78 -8.28
CA ILE A 600 15.62 -20.13 -6.86
C ILE A 600 17.12 -20.37 -6.58
N PRO A 601 17.88 -21.17 -7.37
CA PRO A 601 19.30 -21.40 -7.06
C PRO A 601 20.15 -20.14 -7.12
N LEU A 602 19.90 -19.25 -8.08
CA LEU A 602 20.59 -17.98 -8.21
C LEU A 602 20.34 -17.08 -6.98
N VAL A 603 19.05 -16.91 -6.65
CA VAL A 603 18.65 -15.97 -5.58
C VAL A 603 19.10 -16.48 -4.20
N LEU A 604 18.95 -17.76 -3.92
CA LEU A 604 19.46 -18.36 -2.67
C LEU A 604 20.98 -18.26 -2.57
N GLY A 605 21.71 -18.49 -3.68
CA GLY A 605 23.16 -18.30 -3.74
C GLY A 605 23.57 -16.87 -3.41
N LEU A 606 22.89 -15.88 -3.98
CA LEU A 606 23.15 -14.45 -3.69
C LEU A 606 22.79 -14.06 -2.26
N ILE A 607 21.67 -14.55 -1.71
CA ILE A 607 21.33 -14.33 -0.29
C ILE A 607 22.43 -14.89 0.61
N ALA A 608 22.85 -16.14 0.36
CA ALA A 608 23.89 -16.78 1.17
C ALA A 608 25.22 -16.02 1.09
N GLU A 609 25.64 -15.57 -0.10
CA GLU A 609 26.87 -14.83 -0.30
C GLU A 609 26.82 -13.45 0.41
N GLN A 610 25.72 -12.69 0.25
CA GLN A 610 25.54 -11.37 0.87
C GLN A 610 25.49 -11.47 2.41
N LEU A 611 24.93 -12.55 2.97
CA LEU A 611 24.90 -12.76 4.43
C LEU A 611 26.26 -13.22 4.98
N ARG A 612 26.99 -14.05 4.25
CA ARG A 612 28.21 -14.72 4.72
C ARG A 612 29.46 -13.89 4.51
N THR A 613 29.56 -13.24 3.36
CA THR A 613 30.82 -12.59 2.91
C THR A 613 30.56 -11.20 2.29
N PRO A 614 29.79 -10.32 2.95
CA PRO A 614 29.62 -8.96 2.43
C PRO A 614 30.99 -8.25 2.35
N ALA A 615 31.13 -7.34 1.40
CA ALA A 615 32.37 -6.60 1.16
C ALA A 615 32.73 -5.67 2.33
N LEU A 616 31.74 -5.05 2.96
CA LEU A 616 31.87 -4.08 4.05
C LEU A 616 32.98 -3.06 3.78
N SER A 617 32.91 -2.41 2.62
CA SER A 617 33.92 -1.46 2.17
C SER A 617 33.78 -0.10 2.84
N ALA A 618 34.90 0.63 3.01
CA ALA A 618 34.89 1.97 3.60
C ALA A 618 34.09 2.98 2.74
N GLU A 619 34.15 2.85 1.42
CA GLU A 619 33.44 3.71 0.50
C GLU A 619 31.91 3.57 0.66
N GLU A 620 31.42 2.32 0.61
CA GLU A 620 29.97 2.07 0.72
C GLU A 620 29.47 2.35 2.14
N PHE A 621 30.30 2.15 3.17
CA PHE A 621 29.96 2.54 4.53
C PHE A 621 29.74 4.07 4.65
N ALA A 622 30.63 4.89 4.09
CA ALA A 622 30.46 6.34 4.09
C ALA A 622 29.20 6.79 3.33
N LYS A 623 28.85 6.07 2.23
CA LYS A 623 27.59 6.32 1.51
C LYS A 623 26.38 5.95 2.36
N ALA A 624 26.40 4.79 3.00
CA ALA A 624 25.31 4.32 3.88
C ALA A 624 25.07 5.28 5.05
N GLN A 625 26.14 5.82 5.67
CA GLN A 625 26.00 6.85 6.71
C GLN A 625 25.25 8.09 6.20
N LYS A 626 25.63 8.62 5.04
CA LYS A 626 24.96 9.79 4.44
C LYS A 626 23.50 9.51 4.07
N GLN A 627 23.23 8.34 3.48
CA GLN A 627 21.89 7.94 3.11
C GLN A 627 20.99 7.75 4.34
N LEU A 628 21.48 7.10 5.40
CA LEU A 628 20.73 6.90 6.64
C LEU A 628 20.44 8.24 7.33
N ALA A 629 21.45 9.13 7.42
CA ALA A 629 21.26 10.48 7.98
C ALA A 629 20.24 11.30 7.16
N GLY A 630 20.29 11.21 5.83
CA GLY A 630 19.31 11.84 4.94
C GLY A 630 17.90 11.27 5.13
N GLY A 631 17.78 9.98 5.32
CA GLY A 631 16.50 9.30 5.63
C GLY A 631 15.90 9.78 6.95
N ILE A 632 16.71 9.89 8.01
CA ILE A 632 16.26 10.43 9.33
C ILE A 632 15.79 11.88 9.17
N LYS A 633 16.58 12.74 8.51
CA LYS A 633 16.21 14.15 8.29
C LYS A 633 14.88 14.27 7.54
N ARG A 634 14.65 13.43 6.53
CA ARG A 634 13.37 13.39 5.80
C ARG A 634 12.21 12.94 6.71
N SER A 635 12.42 11.93 7.55
CA SER A 635 11.39 11.47 8.50
C SER A 635 10.97 12.55 9.49
N LEU A 636 11.89 13.49 9.81
CA LEU A 636 11.57 14.64 10.68
C LEU A 636 10.52 15.61 10.09
N GLU A 637 10.24 15.53 8.80
CA GLU A 637 9.19 16.33 8.14
C GLU A 637 7.78 15.76 8.37
N SER A 638 7.68 14.49 8.75
CA SER A 638 6.40 13.83 8.99
C SER A 638 5.89 14.09 10.40
N THR A 639 4.70 14.66 10.51
CA THR A 639 4.01 14.85 11.80
C THR A 639 3.69 13.52 12.46
N ASP A 640 3.32 12.49 11.67
CA ASP A 640 3.03 11.12 12.16
C ASP A 640 4.29 10.47 12.75
N PHE A 641 5.43 10.59 12.06
CA PHE A 641 6.70 10.08 12.57
C PHE A 641 7.09 10.76 13.89
N ARG A 642 7.02 12.09 13.93
CA ARG A 642 7.38 12.90 15.11
C ARG A 642 6.49 12.57 16.32
N ALA A 643 5.18 12.41 16.10
CA ALA A 643 4.25 12.02 17.16
C ALA A 643 4.52 10.62 17.69
N SER A 644 4.71 9.65 16.78
CA SER A 644 4.96 8.24 17.15
C SER A 644 6.31 8.04 17.83
N ASP A 645 7.35 8.73 17.39
CA ASP A 645 8.68 8.71 18.00
C ASP A 645 8.65 9.27 19.42
N ALA A 646 8.07 10.45 19.61
CA ALA A 646 7.94 11.06 20.94
C ALA A 646 7.08 10.21 21.88
N PHE A 647 5.99 9.62 21.36
CA PHE A 647 5.15 8.69 22.13
C PHE A 647 5.95 7.45 22.58
N GLY A 648 6.68 6.79 21.67
CA GLY A 648 7.49 5.63 22.04
C GLY A 648 8.53 5.95 23.10
N ARG A 649 9.14 7.13 23.06
CA ARG A 649 10.08 7.58 24.09
C ARG A 649 9.41 7.91 25.42
N ALA A 650 8.16 8.28 25.43
CA ALA A 650 7.39 8.57 26.63
C ALA A 650 6.88 7.30 27.33
N VAL A 651 6.48 6.26 26.57
CA VAL A 651 5.85 5.06 27.14
C VAL A 651 6.86 3.93 27.47
N TYR A 652 8.04 3.92 26.81
CA TYR A 652 9.05 2.90 27.10
C TYR A 652 10.20 3.48 27.92
N PRO A 653 10.65 2.79 28.99
CA PRO A 653 11.75 3.24 29.81
C PRO A 653 13.08 3.21 29.04
N GLN A 654 14.07 3.92 29.56
CA GLN A 654 15.43 3.88 29.01
C GLN A 654 15.97 2.46 29.00
N GLY A 655 16.59 2.05 27.90
CA GLY A 655 17.12 0.70 27.69
C GLY A 655 16.08 -0.34 27.22
N HIS A 656 14.80 -0.01 27.19
CA HIS A 656 13.79 -0.93 26.64
C HIS A 656 13.95 -1.05 25.11
N PRO A 657 13.93 -2.26 24.51
CA PRO A 657 14.17 -2.45 23.07
C PRO A 657 13.20 -1.70 22.17
N ASN A 658 11.95 -1.52 22.60
CA ASN A 658 10.93 -0.81 21.85
C ASN A 658 11.04 0.74 21.96
N ARG A 659 11.90 1.26 22.84
CA ARG A 659 12.13 2.70 22.95
C ARG A 659 12.84 3.22 21.72
N PRO A 660 12.27 4.16 20.95
CA PRO A 660 12.99 4.79 19.86
C PRO A 660 14.21 5.59 20.35
N VAL A 661 15.27 5.56 19.59
CA VAL A 661 16.41 6.48 19.77
C VAL A 661 15.99 7.86 19.30
N ALA A 662 16.23 8.89 20.09
CA ALA A 662 15.87 10.26 19.66
C ALA A 662 16.56 10.60 18.32
N PRO A 663 15.89 11.31 17.41
CA PRO A 663 16.45 11.57 16.08
C PRO A 663 17.83 12.23 16.10
N ASP A 664 18.04 13.18 16.98
CA ASP A 664 19.35 13.87 17.12
C ASP A 664 20.43 12.91 17.65
N ASP A 665 20.09 12.04 18.61
CA ASP A 665 20.99 11.01 19.12
C ASP A 665 21.30 9.98 18.03
N MET A 666 20.31 9.64 17.19
CA MET A 666 20.51 8.73 16.06
C MET A 666 21.43 9.36 14.99
N LEU A 667 21.29 10.65 14.70
CA LEU A 667 22.18 11.36 13.79
C LEU A 667 23.61 11.39 14.33
N ALA A 668 23.80 11.68 15.62
CA ALA A 668 25.12 11.63 16.28
C ALA A 668 25.70 10.20 16.29
N ALA A 669 24.85 9.19 16.53
CA ALA A 669 25.25 7.79 16.46
C ALA A 669 25.73 7.39 15.04
N ILE A 670 25.04 7.84 14.00
CA ILE A 670 25.45 7.61 12.60
C ILE A 670 26.82 8.27 12.32
N GLU A 671 27.01 9.50 12.77
CA GLU A 671 28.25 10.25 12.55
C GLU A 671 29.45 9.59 13.25
N SER A 672 29.24 9.10 14.49
CA SER A 672 30.28 8.44 15.28
C SER A 672 30.51 6.97 14.95
N ALA A 673 29.67 6.35 14.11
CA ALA A 673 29.77 4.95 13.73
C ALA A 673 31.09 4.65 12.99
N LYS A 674 31.71 3.50 13.31
CA LYS A 674 32.94 3.03 12.67
C LYS A 674 32.68 1.75 11.87
N LEU A 675 33.39 1.58 10.77
CA LEU A 675 33.28 0.37 9.95
C LEU A 675 33.69 -0.90 10.72
N ASP A 676 34.65 -0.77 11.64
CA ASP A 676 35.07 -1.92 12.45
C ASP A 676 33.97 -2.38 13.42
N ASP A 677 33.12 -1.47 13.92
CA ASP A 677 31.94 -1.83 14.71
C ASP A 677 30.92 -2.62 13.86
N VAL A 678 30.73 -2.23 12.60
CA VAL A 678 29.89 -2.98 11.64
C VAL A 678 30.44 -4.37 11.39
N LYS A 679 31.77 -4.51 11.18
CA LYS A 679 32.42 -5.80 10.96
C LYS A 679 32.29 -6.70 12.21
N ALA A 680 32.49 -6.15 13.39
CA ALA A 680 32.33 -6.87 14.66
C ALA A 680 30.87 -7.31 14.85
N PHE A 681 29.91 -6.44 14.62
CA PHE A 681 28.50 -6.76 14.71
C PHE A 681 28.08 -7.87 13.72
N HIS A 682 28.55 -7.79 12.48
CA HIS A 682 28.31 -8.83 11.49
C HIS A 682 28.91 -10.16 11.92
N ALA A 683 30.16 -10.21 12.37
CA ALA A 683 30.83 -11.45 12.83
C ALA A 683 30.13 -12.08 14.05
N ASP A 684 29.58 -11.24 14.94
CA ASP A 684 28.91 -11.70 16.16
C ASP A 684 27.48 -12.22 15.94
N HIS A 685 26.73 -11.56 15.05
CA HIS A 685 25.27 -11.76 14.97
C HIS A 685 24.80 -12.50 13.71
N TYR A 686 25.62 -12.58 12.64
CA TYR A 686 25.23 -13.21 11.39
C TYR A 686 25.68 -14.66 11.32
N GLY A 687 24.73 -15.58 11.28
CA GLY A 687 24.96 -17.01 11.23
C GLY A 687 23.65 -17.79 11.17
N PRO A 688 23.67 -19.12 10.96
CA PRO A 688 22.45 -19.90 10.81
C PRO A 688 21.68 -20.09 12.13
N SER A 689 22.32 -19.82 13.27
CA SER A 689 21.70 -19.97 14.59
C SER A 689 20.50 -19.04 14.73
N ASN A 690 19.33 -19.62 15.01
CA ASN A 690 18.05 -18.92 15.12
C ASN A 690 17.55 -18.24 13.82
N MET A 691 18.16 -18.51 12.67
CA MET A 691 17.60 -18.08 11.38
C MET A 691 16.35 -18.90 11.06
N LYS A 692 15.29 -18.22 10.71
CA LYS A 692 14.04 -18.80 10.24
C LYS A 692 13.83 -18.38 8.80
N MET A 693 13.45 -19.35 7.96
CA MET A 693 13.23 -19.12 6.52
C MET A 693 11.89 -19.75 6.10
N VAL A 694 11.06 -18.98 5.44
CA VAL A 694 9.78 -19.40 4.89
C VAL A 694 9.80 -19.17 3.38
N VAL A 695 9.50 -20.20 2.61
CA VAL A 695 9.42 -20.14 1.14
C VAL A 695 8.04 -20.63 0.71
N VAL A 696 7.32 -19.77 0.00
CA VAL A 696 5.94 -20.01 -0.45
C VAL A 696 5.85 -19.79 -1.95
N GLY A 697 5.18 -20.70 -2.67
CA GLY A 697 4.97 -20.55 -4.10
C GLY A 697 5.11 -21.86 -4.87
N ASP A 698 5.44 -21.77 -6.16
CA ASP A 698 5.71 -22.94 -7.01
C ASP A 698 7.08 -23.53 -6.68
N VAL A 699 7.13 -24.40 -5.67
CA VAL A 699 8.38 -24.95 -5.16
C VAL A 699 8.35 -26.47 -5.10
N ASP A 700 9.46 -27.11 -5.52
CA ASP A 700 9.79 -28.47 -5.17
C ASP A 700 10.52 -28.47 -3.83
N VAL A 701 9.91 -29.06 -2.81
CA VAL A 701 10.41 -29.01 -1.43
C VAL A 701 11.75 -29.72 -1.30
N ALA A 702 11.94 -30.86 -1.97
CA ALA A 702 13.20 -31.62 -1.87
C ALA A 702 14.36 -30.87 -2.56
N ALA A 703 14.11 -30.30 -3.73
CA ALA A 703 15.06 -29.46 -4.43
C ALA A 703 15.42 -28.20 -3.65
N LEU A 704 14.42 -27.54 -3.02
CA LEU A 704 14.63 -26.37 -2.15
C LEU A 704 15.50 -26.72 -0.94
N GLN A 705 15.22 -27.84 -0.25
CA GLN A 705 16.02 -28.28 0.90
C GLN A 705 17.46 -28.59 0.49
N ALA A 706 17.66 -29.28 -0.65
CA ALA A 706 18.98 -29.56 -1.15
C ALA A 706 19.76 -28.28 -1.49
N GLU A 707 19.10 -27.30 -2.10
CA GLU A 707 19.73 -26.02 -2.47
C GLU A 707 20.07 -25.16 -1.24
N VAL A 708 19.17 -25.04 -0.26
CA VAL A 708 19.46 -24.38 1.04
C VAL A 708 20.64 -25.08 1.73
N GLY A 709 20.64 -26.43 1.77
CA GLY A 709 21.73 -27.21 2.30
C GLY A 709 23.07 -26.94 1.62
N ARG A 710 23.07 -26.80 0.29
CA ARG A 710 24.26 -26.51 -0.53
C ARG A 710 24.80 -25.10 -0.29
N VAL A 711 23.96 -24.06 -0.34
CA VAL A 711 24.43 -22.66 -0.29
C VAL A 711 24.79 -22.20 1.13
N PHE A 712 24.16 -22.77 2.16
CA PHE A 712 24.44 -22.48 3.56
C PHE A 712 25.32 -23.54 4.24
N ALA A 713 25.82 -24.54 3.51
CA ALA A 713 26.80 -25.50 4.04
C ALA A 713 27.97 -24.75 4.68
N ASP A 714 28.46 -25.27 5.80
CA ASP A 714 29.63 -24.71 6.53
C ASP A 714 29.47 -23.26 7.01
N TRP A 715 28.29 -22.62 6.86
CA TRP A 715 28.06 -21.35 7.49
C TRP A 715 27.96 -21.53 9.00
N LYS A 716 28.89 -20.92 9.72
CA LYS A 716 28.99 -20.98 11.18
C LYS A 716 28.94 -19.56 11.75
N GLY A 717 28.60 -19.44 12.99
CA GLY A 717 28.52 -18.14 13.67
C GLY A 717 27.09 -17.79 14.06
N GLY A 718 26.88 -16.53 14.40
CA GLY A 718 25.63 -16.04 14.98
C GLY A 718 25.49 -16.48 16.43
N LYS A 719 25.50 -15.52 17.36
CA LYS A 719 25.27 -15.81 18.77
C LYS A 719 23.78 -16.15 18.93
N ALA A 720 23.50 -17.31 19.58
CA ALA A 720 22.16 -17.58 20.05
C ALA A 720 21.79 -16.52 21.10
N VAL A 721 20.79 -15.67 20.78
CA VAL A 721 20.37 -14.64 21.72
C VAL A 721 19.17 -15.14 22.50
N ALA A 722 19.42 -15.64 23.72
CA ALA A 722 18.35 -15.81 24.69
C ALA A 722 17.94 -14.41 25.19
N ARG A 723 16.75 -13.96 24.84
CA ARG A 723 16.22 -12.71 25.36
C ARG A 723 15.16 -13.00 26.42
N ALA A 724 15.37 -12.44 27.62
CA ALA A 724 14.25 -12.23 28.53
C ALA A 724 13.38 -11.10 27.93
N ALA A 725 12.08 -11.36 27.82
CA ALA A 725 11.13 -10.33 27.45
C ALA A 725 11.19 -9.17 28.46
N GLN A 726 11.20 -7.94 27.96
CA GLN A 726 11.19 -6.77 28.81
C GLN A 726 9.78 -6.21 28.94
N SER A 727 9.44 -5.82 30.16
CA SER A 727 8.18 -5.18 30.49
C SER A 727 8.33 -3.66 30.46
N ALA A 728 7.29 -2.98 30.02
CA ALA A 728 7.16 -1.54 30.12
C ALA A 728 6.22 -1.20 31.30
N PRO A 729 6.72 -0.48 32.34
CA PRO A 729 5.90 -0.10 33.48
C PRO A 729 4.79 0.89 33.07
N ALA A 730 3.73 0.94 33.87
CA ALA A 730 2.66 1.92 33.69
C ALA A 730 3.22 3.36 33.77
N VAL A 731 2.72 4.24 32.90
CA VAL A 731 3.08 5.65 32.85
C VAL A 731 1.97 6.52 33.48
N GLY A 732 2.29 7.74 33.91
CA GLY A 732 1.30 8.73 34.31
C GLY A 732 0.75 9.52 33.13
N ALA A 733 -0.39 10.17 33.31
CA ALA A 733 -0.93 11.07 32.30
C ALA A 733 0.02 12.24 32.03
N THR A 734 0.40 12.42 30.77
CA THR A 734 1.22 13.54 30.33
C THR A 734 0.78 14.00 28.94
N THR A 735 0.97 15.29 28.67
CA THR A 735 0.84 15.83 27.32
C THR A 735 2.19 16.36 26.86
N GLN A 736 2.63 15.94 25.67
CA GLN A 736 3.87 16.37 25.07
C GLN A 736 3.61 16.99 23.71
N ASP A 737 4.15 18.18 23.50
CA ASP A 737 4.06 18.95 22.26
C ASP A 737 5.36 18.86 21.46
N VAL A 738 5.23 18.57 20.19
CA VAL A 738 6.30 18.58 19.20
C VAL A 738 5.96 19.64 18.17
N ALA A 739 6.44 20.85 18.38
CA ALA A 739 6.16 21.97 17.49
C ALA A 739 6.80 21.76 16.11
N MET A 740 5.99 21.84 15.05
CA MET A 740 6.39 21.78 13.66
C MET A 740 5.69 22.90 12.87
N PRO A 741 6.23 24.14 12.95
CA PRO A 741 5.60 25.31 12.35
C PRO A 741 5.42 25.14 10.83
N GLY A 742 4.30 25.63 10.29
CA GLY A 742 4.01 25.61 8.86
C GLY A 742 3.40 24.31 8.34
N LYS A 743 3.17 23.30 9.19
CA LYS A 743 2.41 22.10 8.81
C LYS A 743 0.91 22.38 8.80
N THR A 744 0.20 21.82 7.86
CA THR A 744 -1.24 22.01 7.65
C THR A 744 -2.09 21.08 8.52
N SER A 745 -1.46 20.07 9.14
CA SER A 745 -2.12 19.13 10.06
C SER A 745 -1.28 18.86 11.30
N VAL A 746 -1.95 18.39 12.36
CA VAL A 746 -1.36 17.94 13.62
C VAL A 746 -1.66 16.46 13.81
N SER A 747 -0.61 15.65 13.95
CA SER A 747 -0.75 14.23 14.29
C SER A 747 -0.76 14.06 15.81
N VAL A 748 -1.69 13.26 16.29
CA VAL A 748 -1.91 12.96 17.71
C VAL A 748 -1.75 11.48 17.96
N VAL A 749 -0.97 11.14 18.98
CA VAL A 749 -0.89 9.77 19.51
C VAL A 749 -1.27 9.81 20.98
N LEU A 750 -2.29 9.01 21.36
CA LEU A 750 -2.78 8.86 22.71
C LEU A 750 -2.68 7.40 23.12
N GLY A 751 -2.03 7.07 24.24
CA GLY A 751 -1.88 5.67 24.63
C GLY A 751 -1.01 5.42 25.85
N GLN A 752 -0.66 4.17 26.04
CA GLN A 752 0.09 3.66 27.19
C GLN A 752 0.82 2.34 26.85
N PRO A 753 1.76 1.85 27.70
CA PRO A 753 2.22 0.46 27.60
C PRO A 753 1.03 -0.50 27.75
N SER A 754 0.98 -1.57 26.95
CA SER A 754 -0.12 -2.54 27.01
C SER A 754 0.06 -3.57 28.12
N GLY A 755 1.34 -3.82 28.55
CA GLY A 755 1.68 -4.90 29.45
C GLY A 755 1.45 -6.29 28.84
N LEU A 756 1.35 -6.38 27.50
CA LEU A 756 1.07 -7.61 26.75
C LEU A 756 2.06 -7.82 25.61
N ARG A 757 2.37 -9.06 25.37
CA ARG A 757 2.98 -9.60 24.15
C ARG A 757 1.92 -10.35 23.35
N TYR A 758 2.16 -10.49 22.07
CA TYR A 758 1.26 -11.22 21.18
C TYR A 758 0.98 -12.66 21.64
N SER A 759 1.94 -13.30 22.31
CA SER A 759 1.84 -14.68 22.81
C SER A 759 1.01 -14.82 24.08
N ASP A 760 0.67 -13.73 24.76
CA ASP A 760 -0.06 -13.79 26.03
C ASP A 760 -1.53 -14.15 25.82
N SER A 761 -2.11 -14.87 26.77
CA SER A 761 -3.46 -15.46 26.66
C SER A 761 -4.56 -14.42 26.41
N ASP A 762 -4.44 -13.24 27.02
CA ASP A 762 -5.44 -12.17 26.91
C ASP A 762 -5.25 -11.26 25.70
N TYR A 763 -4.14 -11.46 24.94
CA TYR A 763 -3.83 -10.59 23.81
C TYR A 763 -4.94 -10.52 22.78
N GLN A 764 -5.48 -11.68 22.36
CA GLN A 764 -6.52 -11.71 21.33
C GLN A 764 -7.83 -11.11 21.83
N ALA A 765 -8.14 -11.20 23.11
CA ALA A 765 -9.31 -10.56 23.71
C ALA A 765 -9.19 -9.02 23.69
N LEU A 766 -8.04 -8.47 24.11
CA LEU A 766 -7.80 -7.03 24.05
C LEU A 766 -7.70 -6.53 22.59
N ARG A 767 -7.09 -7.31 21.70
CA ARG A 767 -7.02 -6.98 20.27
C ARG A 767 -8.40 -6.89 19.64
N LEU A 768 -9.30 -7.84 19.94
CA LEU A 768 -10.68 -7.82 19.44
C LEU A 768 -11.45 -6.60 19.97
N ALA A 769 -11.35 -6.32 21.28
CA ALA A 769 -11.94 -5.11 21.88
C ALA A 769 -11.42 -3.82 21.25
N THR A 770 -10.10 -3.72 21.06
CA THR A 770 -9.44 -2.57 20.43
C THR A 770 -9.89 -2.39 18.99
N ALA A 771 -10.07 -3.47 18.25
CA ALA A 771 -10.55 -3.43 16.87
C ALA A 771 -11.98 -2.89 16.78
N ILE A 772 -12.85 -3.19 17.76
CA ILE A 772 -14.19 -2.61 17.86
C ILE A 772 -14.11 -1.09 18.10
N LEU A 773 -13.17 -0.63 18.91
CA LEU A 773 -12.98 0.80 19.14
C LEU A 773 -12.50 1.52 17.87
N GLY A 774 -11.46 1.00 17.22
CA GLY A 774 -10.74 1.82 16.24
C GLY A 774 -10.19 1.10 15.02
N SER A 775 -10.79 -0.01 14.56
CA SER A 775 -10.37 -0.65 13.31
C SER A 775 -11.47 -0.56 12.26
N GLY A 776 -11.09 -0.16 11.03
CA GLY A 776 -12.02 -0.04 9.91
C GLY A 776 -13.02 1.11 10.05
N PHE A 777 -13.91 1.23 9.07
CA PHE A 777 -14.90 2.33 9.00
C PHE A 777 -16.03 2.18 10.02
N THR A 778 -16.30 0.98 10.52
CA THR A 778 -17.32 0.73 11.55
C THR A 778 -16.79 0.83 12.98
N GLY A 779 -15.46 0.98 13.17
CA GLY A 779 -14.88 1.25 14.48
C GLY A 779 -15.50 2.48 15.12
N ARG A 780 -15.76 2.43 16.44
CA ARG A 780 -16.45 3.53 17.16
C ARG A 780 -15.78 4.89 16.95
N LEU A 781 -14.44 4.94 16.87
CA LEU A 781 -13.70 6.17 16.60
C LEU A 781 -14.01 6.73 15.22
N MET A 782 -13.92 5.88 14.16
CA MET A 782 -14.22 6.31 12.79
C MET A 782 -15.68 6.76 12.67
N ALA A 783 -16.62 5.96 13.18
CA ALA A 783 -18.04 6.25 13.09
C ALA A 783 -18.45 7.57 13.78
N ASN A 784 -17.77 7.96 14.87
CA ASN A 784 -18.11 9.17 15.62
C ASN A 784 -17.21 10.36 15.26
N VAL A 785 -15.89 10.24 15.40
CA VAL A 785 -14.95 11.37 15.25
C VAL A 785 -14.83 11.79 13.77
N ARG A 786 -14.86 10.82 12.82
CA ARG A 786 -14.82 11.10 11.38
C ARG A 786 -16.22 11.28 10.79
N ASP A 787 -17.04 10.22 10.80
CA ASP A 787 -18.27 10.20 10.00
C ASP A 787 -19.35 11.12 10.55
N LYS A 788 -19.53 11.15 11.87
CA LYS A 788 -20.58 11.95 12.51
C LYS A 788 -20.15 13.38 12.77
N GLU A 789 -18.92 13.57 13.27
CA GLU A 789 -18.45 14.89 13.73
C GLU A 789 -17.56 15.60 12.69
N GLY A 790 -17.04 14.88 11.67
CA GLY A 790 -16.23 15.45 10.59
C GLY A 790 -14.90 16.06 11.05
N LEU A 791 -14.33 15.60 12.17
CA LEU A 791 -13.18 16.25 12.79
C LEU A 791 -11.83 15.79 12.24
N THR A 792 -11.79 14.63 11.62
CA THR A 792 -10.55 14.01 11.11
C THR A 792 -10.79 13.27 9.81
N TYR A 793 -9.74 13.11 8.99
CA TYR A 793 -9.73 12.13 7.90
C TYR A 793 -9.61 10.69 8.41
N GLY A 794 -8.80 10.46 9.44
CA GLY A 794 -8.59 9.13 9.99
C GLY A 794 -8.22 9.13 11.46
N VAL A 795 -8.83 8.20 12.19
CA VAL A 795 -8.57 7.92 13.59
C VAL A 795 -8.68 6.42 13.82
N GLY A 796 -7.71 5.83 14.51
CA GLY A 796 -7.70 4.39 14.75
C GLY A 796 -7.07 4.02 16.07
N ALA A 797 -7.34 2.80 16.56
CA ALA A 797 -6.72 2.24 17.75
C ALA A 797 -6.05 0.90 17.44
N GLY A 798 -4.93 0.61 18.11
CA GLY A 798 -4.20 -0.61 17.88
C GLY A 798 -3.23 -0.99 19.01
N LEU A 799 -2.79 -2.24 18.96
CA LEU A 799 -1.65 -2.77 19.72
C LEU A 799 -0.44 -2.83 18.80
N GLY A 800 0.74 -2.57 19.31
CA GLY A 800 1.97 -2.61 18.54
C GLY A 800 3.19 -2.93 19.36
N ASN A 801 4.32 -3.22 18.69
CA ASN A 801 5.62 -3.50 19.29
C ASN A 801 5.64 -4.71 20.26
N ASP A 802 4.76 -5.68 20.03
CA ASP A 802 4.38 -6.75 20.95
C ASP A 802 4.98 -8.13 20.61
N MET A 803 5.92 -8.19 19.67
CA MET A 803 6.44 -9.46 19.17
C MET A 803 7.27 -10.21 20.21
N PHE A 804 8.25 -9.55 20.84
CA PHE A 804 9.19 -10.15 21.76
C PHE A 804 9.15 -9.53 23.16
N ASN A 805 8.69 -8.28 23.28
CA ASN A 805 8.60 -7.51 24.51
C ASN A 805 7.16 -7.05 24.73
N ASP A 806 6.85 -6.55 25.92
CA ASP A 806 5.56 -5.92 26.14
C ASP A 806 5.42 -4.74 25.18
N GLY A 807 4.29 -4.70 24.50
CA GLY A 807 3.97 -3.68 23.51
C GLY A 807 3.30 -2.44 24.10
N ASP A 808 2.74 -1.67 23.22
CA ASP A 808 1.91 -0.51 23.56
C ASP A 808 0.50 -0.63 22.97
N TRP A 809 -0.42 0.07 23.60
CA TRP A 809 -1.76 0.34 23.10
C TRP A 809 -1.89 1.82 22.80
N ARG A 810 -2.37 2.16 21.61
CA ARG A 810 -2.47 3.55 21.18
C ARG A 810 -3.68 3.84 20.30
N ILE A 811 -4.15 5.08 20.37
CA ILE A 811 -4.99 5.72 19.35
C ILE A 811 -4.10 6.67 18.56
N THR A 812 -4.25 6.68 17.24
CA THR A 812 -3.61 7.64 16.34
C THR A 812 -4.69 8.41 15.60
N ALA A 813 -4.49 9.72 15.44
CA ALA A 813 -5.41 10.59 14.72
C ALA A 813 -4.66 11.77 14.10
N THR A 814 -5.21 12.34 13.02
CA THR A 814 -4.67 13.54 12.39
C THR A 814 -5.76 14.61 12.28
N PHE A 815 -5.52 15.80 12.80
CA PHE A 815 -6.48 16.90 12.82
C PHE A 815 -5.94 18.14 12.10
N ALA A 816 -6.81 18.92 11.48
CA ALA A 816 -6.48 20.29 11.15
C ALA A 816 -6.18 21.09 12.43
N PRO A 817 -5.23 22.05 12.45
CA PRO A 817 -4.89 22.80 13.66
C PRO A 817 -6.10 23.46 14.35
N ALA A 818 -7.05 23.96 13.58
CA ALA A 818 -8.29 24.58 14.10
C ALA A 818 -9.27 23.59 14.76
N LEU A 819 -9.11 22.28 14.47
CA LEU A 819 -9.97 21.21 14.99
C LEU A 819 -9.29 20.36 16.08
N LEU A 820 -8.03 20.66 16.41
CA LEU A 820 -7.18 19.83 17.27
C LEU A 820 -7.83 19.53 18.62
N ASP A 821 -8.18 20.56 19.40
CA ASP A 821 -8.69 20.37 20.76
C ASP A 821 -10.05 19.66 20.76
N LYS A 822 -10.91 19.98 19.80
CA LYS A 822 -12.20 19.32 19.63
C LYS A 822 -12.03 17.85 19.23
N GLY A 823 -11.08 17.57 18.33
CA GLY A 823 -10.74 16.23 17.89
C GLY A 823 -10.21 15.36 19.03
N ILE A 824 -9.30 15.88 19.84
CA ILE A 824 -8.78 15.20 21.02
C ILE A 824 -9.91 14.94 22.03
N ALA A 825 -10.72 15.95 22.34
CA ALA A 825 -11.84 15.81 23.29
C ALA A 825 -12.86 14.76 22.82
N SER A 826 -13.19 14.73 21.53
CA SER A 826 -14.08 13.72 20.97
C SER A 826 -13.45 12.32 21.06
N THR A 827 -12.18 12.18 20.69
CA THR A 827 -11.45 10.91 20.78
C THR A 827 -11.40 10.37 22.21
N GLN A 828 -11.09 11.21 23.19
CA GLN A 828 -11.07 10.84 24.62
C GLN A 828 -12.47 10.48 25.13
N ARG A 829 -13.50 11.18 24.70
CA ARG A 829 -14.88 10.87 25.04
C ARG A 829 -15.27 9.47 24.53
N GLN A 830 -14.94 9.13 23.27
CA GLN A 830 -15.21 7.80 22.72
C GLN A 830 -14.42 6.70 23.43
N LEU A 831 -13.17 6.97 23.79
CA LEU A 831 -12.36 6.06 24.60
C LEU A 831 -12.99 5.80 25.98
N THR A 832 -13.45 6.85 26.66
CA THR A 832 -14.10 6.72 27.98
C THR A 832 -15.40 5.94 27.88
N LEU A 833 -16.26 6.25 26.90
CA LEU A 833 -17.51 5.52 26.66
C LEU A 833 -17.26 4.03 26.38
N TRP A 834 -16.27 3.73 25.53
CA TRP A 834 -15.89 2.35 25.23
C TRP A 834 -15.32 1.64 26.45
N TYR A 835 -14.48 2.31 27.24
CA TYR A 835 -13.94 1.76 28.47
C TYR A 835 -15.03 1.48 29.49
N ASP A 836 -15.92 2.43 29.78
CA ASP A 836 -16.92 2.32 30.84
C ASP A 836 -18.03 1.32 30.50
N ALA A 837 -18.60 1.40 29.33
CA ALA A 837 -19.71 0.56 28.89
C ALA A 837 -19.26 -0.81 28.32
N GLY A 838 -17.98 -0.93 27.92
CA GLY A 838 -17.48 -2.13 27.24
C GLY A 838 -17.96 -2.23 25.79
N VAL A 839 -17.94 -3.44 25.26
CA VAL A 839 -18.39 -3.79 23.90
C VAL A 839 -19.54 -4.76 23.94
N THR A 840 -20.44 -4.67 22.96
CA THR A 840 -21.66 -5.48 22.91
C THR A 840 -21.43 -6.85 22.25
N PRO A 841 -22.26 -7.87 22.53
CA PRO A 841 -22.18 -9.17 21.85
C PRO A 841 -22.27 -9.07 20.31
N ALA A 842 -23.09 -8.15 19.80
CA ALA A 842 -23.25 -7.91 18.36
C ALA A 842 -21.97 -7.35 17.72
N GLU A 843 -21.30 -6.37 18.36
CA GLU A 843 -20.01 -5.85 17.92
C GLU A 843 -18.94 -6.93 17.95
N ILE A 844 -18.90 -7.73 19.01
CA ILE A 844 -17.96 -8.84 19.17
C ILE A 844 -18.14 -9.85 18.02
N SER A 845 -19.38 -10.27 17.75
CA SER A 845 -19.69 -11.24 16.71
C SER A 845 -19.26 -10.73 15.31
N ALA A 846 -19.63 -9.50 14.98
CA ALA A 846 -19.25 -8.90 13.70
C ALA A 846 -17.72 -8.76 13.56
N ARG A 847 -17.04 -8.34 14.63
CA ARG A 847 -15.59 -8.16 14.59
C ARG A 847 -14.82 -9.48 14.56
N LYS A 848 -15.34 -10.55 15.16
CA LYS A 848 -14.79 -11.91 14.99
C LYS A 848 -14.82 -12.33 13.52
N SER A 849 -15.96 -12.18 12.85
CA SER A 849 -16.11 -12.48 11.41
C SER A 849 -15.12 -11.66 10.57
N ASN A 850 -14.98 -10.36 10.87
CA ASN A 850 -14.04 -9.47 10.19
C ASN A 850 -12.58 -9.92 10.35
N LEU A 851 -12.14 -10.22 11.58
CA LEU A 851 -10.76 -10.66 11.83
C LEU A 851 -10.45 -12.02 11.17
N ILE A 852 -11.41 -12.95 11.19
CA ILE A 852 -11.27 -14.28 10.58
C ILE A 852 -11.25 -14.17 9.05
N GLY A 853 -12.17 -13.41 8.47
CA GLY A 853 -12.22 -13.19 7.02
C GLY A 853 -10.98 -12.46 6.50
N GLY A 854 -10.58 -11.37 7.16
CA GLY A 854 -9.36 -10.65 6.83
C GLY A 854 -8.10 -11.54 6.91
N PHE A 855 -8.02 -12.44 7.88
CA PHE A 855 -6.95 -13.42 7.98
C PHE A 855 -6.93 -14.38 6.77
N LYS A 856 -8.10 -14.90 6.34
CA LYS A 856 -8.19 -15.74 5.13
C LYS A 856 -7.70 -14.99 3.88
N VAL A 857 -8.10 -13.74 3.74
CA VAL A 857 -7.66 -12.87 2.63
C VAL A 857 -6.14 -12.65 2.67
N ASP A 858 -5.54 -12.44 3.86
CA ASP A 858 -4.09 -12.31 3.99
C ASP A 858 -3.33 -13.55 3.52
N LEU A 859 -3.91 -14.74 3.68
CA LEU A 859 -3.30 -16.00 3.27
C LEU A 859 -3.42 -16.29 1.76
N ALA A 860 -4.18 -15.49 1.02
CA ALA A 860 -4.49 -15.76 -0.39
C ALA A 860 -3.33 -15.44 -1.37
N THR A 861 -2.24 -14.80 -0.91
CA THR A 861 -1.06 -14.51 -1.74
C THR A 861 0.17 -15.23 -1.21
N THR A 862 1.14 -15.48 -2.09
CA THR A 862 2.42 -16.09 -1.66
C THR A 862 3.13 -15.22 -0.61
N GLY A 863 3.11 -13.90 -0.81
CA GLY A 863 3.69 -12.93 0.11
C GLY A 863 2.98 -12.86 1.45
N GLY A 864 1.66 -12.84 1.46
CA GLY A 864 0.84 -12.79 2.67
C GLY A 864 0.98 -14.05 3.53
N LEU A 865 0.96 -15.22 2.90
CA LEU A 865 1.15 -16.50 3.57
C LEU A 865 2.57 -16.62 4.15
N ALA A 866 3.60 -16.27 3.37
CA ALA A 866 5.00 -16.29 3.85
C ALA A 866 5.19 -15.35 5.06
N ASN A 867 4.60 -14.17 5.01
CA ASN A 867 4.66 -13.17 6.09
C ASN A 867 3.97 -13.68 7.37
N THR A 868 2.76 -14.26 7.22
CA THR A 868 1.98 -14.80 8.34
C THR A 868 2.70 -15.98 9.01
N LEU A 869 3.25 -16.91 8.23
CA LEU A 869 4.04 -18.02 8.76
C LEU A 869 5.28 -17.54 9.50
N LEU A 870 6.07 -16.63 8.91
CA LEU A 870 7.28 -16.12 9.55
C LEU A 870 6.94 -15.38 10.86
N ALA A 871 5.88 -14.55 10.84
CA ALA A 871 5.42 -13.84 12.04
C ALA A 871 4.96 -14.82 13.14
N ALA A 872 4.21 -15.86 12.78
CA ALA A 872 3.78 -16.88 13.73
C ALA A 872 4.99 -17.57 14.39
N VAL A 873 5.96 -18.00 13.60
CA VAL A 873 7.15 -18.70 14.11
C VAL A 873 8.07 -17.76 14.93
N ASN A 874 8.18 -16.50 14.55
CA ASN A 874 8.92 -15.50 15.34
C ASN A 874 8.28 -15.28 16.72
N ARG A 875 6.96 -15.41 16.80
CA ARG A 875 6.16 -15.33 18.07
C ARG A 875 6.13 -16.64 18.85
N GLY A 876 6.83 -17.69 18.40
CA GLY A 876 6.91 -18.99 19.07
C GLY A 876 5.79 -19.97 18.71
N TYR A 877 4.95 -19.67 17.74
CA TYR A 877 3.92 -20.57 17.24
C TYR A 877 4.47 -21.54 16.19
N GLY A 878 3.81 -22.69 16.01
CA GLY A 878 4.07 -23.61 14.89
C GLY A 878 3.16 -23.32 13.69
N PRO A 879 3.31 -24.10 12.59
CA PRO A 879 2.43 -24.01 11.43
C PRO A 879 0.94 -24.21 11.73
N ALA A 880 0.62 -24.97 12.79
CA ALA A 880 -0.76 -25.18 13.26
C ALA A 880 -1.51 -23.86 13.52
N TRP A 881 -0.78 -22.77 13.77
CA TRP A 881 -1.36 -21.44 13.97
C TRP A 881 -2.24 -21.00 12.80
N LEU A 882 -1.92 -21.38 11.58
CA LEU A 882 -2.73 -21.05 10.38
C LEU A 882 -4.19 -21.53 10.53
N ASP A 883 -4.35 -22.73 11.10
CA ASP A 883 -5.68 -23.35 11.28
C ASP A 883 -6.29 -23.06 12.66
N GLU A 884 -5.47 -22.76 13.66
CA GLU A 884 -5.91 -22.50 15.04
C GLU A 884 -6.38 -21.07 15.28
N TYR A 885 -5.80 -20.09 14.58
CA TYR A 885 -6.11 -18.68 14.82
C TYR A 885 -7.60 -18.36 14.66
N PRO A 886 -8.30 -18.78 13.59
CA PRO A 886 -9.73 -18.54 13.44
C PRO A 886 -10.55 -19.14 14.60
N ALA A 887 -10.21 -20.36 15.01
CA ALA A 887 -10.89 -21.04 16.12
C ALA A 887 -10.66 -20.32 17.45
N LYS A 888 -9.42 -19.84 17.72
CA LYS A 888 -9.09 -19.08 18.93
C LYS A 888 -9.85 -17.75 18.99
N VAL A 889 -9.96 -17.03 17.87
CA VAL A 889 -10.75 -15.79 17.80
C VAL A 889 -12.23 -16.09 18.02
N GLN A 890 -12.76 -17.14 17.39
CA GLN A 890 -14.16 -17.52 17.52
C GLN A 890 -14.52 -17.93 18.97
N ALA A 891 -13.62 -18.58 19.67
CA ALA A 891 -13.82 -19.07 21.05
C ALA A 891 -13.80 -17.99 22.13
N LEU A 892 -13.38 -16.75 21.84
CA LEU A 892 -13.37 -15.66 22.82
C LEU A 892 -14.79 -15.41 23.35
N SER A 893 -14.98 -15.35 24.66
CA SER A 893 -16.28 -14.98 25.24
C SER A 893 -16.41 -13.45 25.39
N ASP A 894 -17.65 -12.98 25.49
CA ASP A 894 -17.96 -11.57 25.67
C ASP A 894 -17.36 -11.04 27.00
N GLU A 895 -17.35 -11.89 28.03
CA GLU A 895 -16.76 -11.58 29.34
C GLU A 895 -15.24 -11.44 29.23
N GLN A 896 -14.56 -12.33 28.50
CA GLN A 896 -13.10 -12.25 28.30
C GLN A 896 -12.71 -10.95 27.59
N VAL A 897 -13.45 -10.57 26.53
CA VAL A 897 -13.19 -9.36 25.75
C VAL A 897 -13.37 -8.11 26.61
N ASN A 898 -14.48 -8.02 27.37
CA ASN A 898 -14.76 -6.88 28.24
C ASN A 898 -13.83 -6.82 29.46
N ALA A 899 -13.46 -7.97 30.04
CA ALA A 899 -12.50 -8.03 31.14
C ALA A 899 -11.11 -7.56 30.73
N ALA A 900 -10.66 -7.88 29.51
CA ALA A 900 -9.37 -7.45 28.99
C ALA A 900 -9.26 -5.91 28.91
N ILE A 901 -10.34 -5.21 28.51
CA ILE A 901 -10.37 -3.72 28.49
C ILE A 901 -10.02 -3.19 29.88
N LYS A 902 -10.72 -3.63 30.91
CA LYS A 902 -10.59 -3.15 32.28
C LYS A 902 -9.25 -3.52 32.92
N LYS A 903 -8.73 -4.71 32.58
CA LYS A 903 -7.49 -5.24 33.15
C LYS A 903 -6.25 -4.48 32.66
N TYR A 904 -6.18 -4.17 31.38
CA TYR A 904 -4.96 -3.67 30.76
C TYR A 904 -4.95 -2.15 30.52
N LEU A 905 -6.11 -1.48 30.45
CA LEU A 905 -6.16 -0.08 30.08
C LEU A 905 -6.56 0.81 31.24
N LYS A 906 -5.98 2.02 31.24
CA LYS A 906 -6.25 3.11 32.23
C LYS A 906 -6.36 4.44 31.48
N PRO A 907 -7.52 4.77 30.90
CA PRO A 907 -7.70 5.98 30.06
C PRO A 907 -7.22 7.27 30.71
N GLN A 908 -7.36 7.41 32.02
CA GLN A 908 -6.93 8.60 32.77
C GLN A 908 -5.41 8.72 32.97
N SER A 909 -4.63 7.68 32.64
CA SER A 909 -3.17 7.65 32.81
C SER A 909 -2.43 7.63 31.48
N MET A 910 -3.10 7.94 30.35
CA MET A 910 -2.50 7.86 29.04
C MET A 910 -1.63 9.08 28.70
N VAL A 911 -0.58 8.82 27.93
CA VAL A 911 0.27 9.83 27.33
C VAL A 911 -0.42 10.37 26.07
N VAL A 912 -0.45 11.69 25.91
CA VAL A 912 -0.90 12.37 24.69
C VAL A 912 0.29 13.07 24.06
N VAL A 913 0.58 12.78 22.80
CA VAL A 913 1.60 13.49 22.02
C VAL A 913 0.92 14.20 20.85
N ARG A 914 1.27 15.49 20.66
CA ARG A 914 0.76 16.33 19.56
C ARG A 914 1.94 16.83 18.74
N ALA A 915 1.99 16.52 17.44
CA ALA A 915 3.08 16.97 16.57
C ALA A 915 2.53 17.70 15.34
N GLY A 916 2.95 18.95 15.14
CA GLY A 916 2.48 19.78 14.03
C GLY A 916 2.51 21.27 14.33
N SER A 917 1.74 22.06 13.59
CA SER A 917 1.49 23.49 13.87
C SER A 917 0.48 23.60 15.02
N LEU A 918 1.00 23.69 16.22
CA LEU A 918 0.18 23.80 17.43
C LEU A 918 -0.38 25.21 17.58
N PRO A 919 -1.63 25.38 18.09
CA PRO A 919 -2.14 26.68 18.50
C PRO A 919 -1.21 27.33 19.54
N ALA A 920 -1.05 28.66 19.49
CA ALA A 920 -0.33 29.36 20.54
C ALA A 920 -0.97 29.03 21.89
N ALA A 921 -0.17 28.73 22.90
CA ALA A 921 -0.67 28.57 24.26
C ALA A 921 -1.41 29.87 24.66
N GLN A 922 -2.70 29.74 24.94
CA GLN A 922 -3.54 30.88 25.42
C GLN A 922 -3.16 31.23 26.85
#